data_89f634523125534301a0a2327f23169a
#
_entry.id   89f634523125534301a0a2327f23169a
#
_cell.length_a   1.000
_cell.length_b   1.000
_cell.length_c   1.000
_cell.angle_alpha   90.00
_cell.angle_beta   90.00
_cell.angle_gamma   90.00
#
_symmetry.space_group_name_H-M   'P 1'
#
loop_
_entity.id
_entity.type
_entity.pdbx_description
1 polymer ?
#
loop_
_entity_poly.entity_id
_entity_poly.type
_entity_poly.pdbx_seq_one_letter_code
_entity_poly.pdbx_strand_id
1 'polypeptide(L)'
;MASEQLIQFNEQFPNSLYREIHAQYTGPMNNDEDLKKYQRSKAPINTAKLPFDKIQNTKNRIGWIVPKEYIAIDIDKQEFASVVFKILKRRGIKFSYMKGRKGGHFIFKNDRNIKGIGAGYPTSIGITVDVRCMADGYIILPENDTDRQWGTISNDIDGLPFFLTPQKNLKIQTDFLGMAQGAGRNDALLKHTLALIDYAKNLTIDEKKESIKIINEFLFADPLDEKELDTTVLREDILNRQVEDEEDKSCYEEKLAKRIIQEKQIITCNEQCYFFNGKYYQKLEDVDLERIIHNDYNIGLKQTRRRECVQFVKLKSYVPVKELNSDWNQITLKNGILNVSTMTIAPHSPTIYNTVYVDCNFHENAIYSPAIDNFFNTLSGEDEALKALLYEIVGCCLIRKNLFSKFFLCCGQGQTGKSSYLRLIKNLVGKQNSAFLSINDLEEKFGPIDLYGKLVNLGDDVPYYLKETATLKKLVTGEEFLADQKYKQPITFENFATLIFTTNELPAVSDKSTGFYRRLMIIELNNKIKKPDMFFFDRLTDADYEYLLCKALNAVTAAIKNGKLTDYEGLQEKMEKYRREQSATLSFLMDMNYNRDSLMKKPCMVVYKQFEQYCRDVGLKVCKKTNFDAEICRELKMQKKNTTNMPEGDANQTWRFC
;
A
#
# COMPACT_ATOMS: atom_id res chain seq x y z
N MET A 1 -7.94 -34.45 -16.01
CA MET A 1 -6.47 -34.27 -15.90
C MET A 1 -6.10 -33.15 -16.84
N ALA A 2 -5.18 -32.31 -16.44
CA ALA A 2 -4.65 -31.23 -17.28
C ALA A 2 -4.06 -31.81 -18.59
N SER A 3 -4.21 -31.09 -19.69
CA SER A 3 -3.56 -31.45 -20.96
C SER A 3 -2.01 -31.33 -20.83
N GLU A 4 -1.29 -32.04 -21.68
CA GLU A 4 0.16 -31.95 -21.74
C GLU A 4 0.64 -30.53 -22.01
N GLN A 5 -0.09 -29.80 -22.89
CA GLN A 5 0.20 -28.40 -23.18
C GLN A 5 -0.03 -27.48 -21.97
N LEU A 6 -1.05 -27.71 -21.15
CA LEU A 6 -1.28 -26.91 -19.94
C LEU A 6 -0.17 -27.14 -18.90
N ILE A 7 0.31 -28.39 -18.78
CA ILE A 7 1.44 -28.72 -17.90
C ILE A 7 2.70 -28.02 -18.40
N GLN A 8 3.02 -28.14 -19.70
CA GLN A 8 4.17 -27.44 -20.31
C GLN A 8 4.08 -25.91 -20.13
N PHE A 9 2.87 -25.34 -20.26
CA PHE A 9 2.66 -23.91 -20.04
C PHE A 9 2.94 -23.52 -18.60
N ASN A 10 2.50 -24.31 -17.61
CA ASN A 10 2.79 -24.02 -16.22
C ASN A 10 4.27 -24.18 -15.85
N GLU A 11 4.98 -25.12 -16.46
CA GLU A 11 6.44 -25.27 -16.32
C GLU A 11 7.18 -24.06 -16.88
N GLN A 12 6.72 -23.51 -17.99
CA GLN A 12 7.25 -22.27 -18.58
C GLN A 12 7.05 -21.07 -17.69
N PHE A 13 5.88 -20.96 -17.02
CA PHE A 13 5.50 -19.83 -16.20
C PHE A 13 5.30 -20.29 -14.72
N PRO A 14 6.39 -20.66 -14.02
CA PRO A 14 6.32 -21.21 -12.67
C PRO A 14 5.74 -20.19 -11.69
N ASN A 15 5.05 -20.68 -10.66
CA ASN A 15 4.37 -19.88 -9.64
C ASN A 15 3.23 -18.99 -10.19
N SER A 16 2.74 -19.27 -11.38
CA SER A 16 1.58 -18.57 -11.94
C SER A 16 0.33 -18.79 -11.13
N LEU A 17 -0.54 -17.77 -11.14
CA LEU A 17 -1.88 -17.84 -10.57
C LEU A 17 -2.92 -17.89 -11.68
N TYR A 18 -4.02 -18.55 -11.40
CA TYR A 18 -5.08 -18.81 -12.35
C TYR A 18 -6.44 -18.42 -11.75
N ARG A 19 -7.45 -18.33 -12.63
CA ARG A 19 -8.87 -18.15 -12.27
C ARG A 19 -9.74 -19.13 -13.02
N GLU A 20 -10.83 -19.56 -12.41
CA GLU A 20 -11.88 -20.27 -13.11
C GLU A 20 -12.78 -19.28 -13.85
N ILE A 21 -13.06 -19.57 -15.11
CA ILE A 21 -13.84 -18.73 -16.01
C ILE A 21 -15.16 -19.43 -16.32
N HIS A 22 -16.25 -18.68 -16.43
CA HIS A 22 -17.56 -19.21 -16.79
C HIS A 22 -17.51 -20.05 -18.08
N ALA A 23 -18.45 -20.99 -18.20
CA ALA A 23 -18.62 -21.79 -19.40
C ALA A 23 -18.76 -20.89 -20.63
N GLN A 24 -18.25 -21.39 -21.77
CA GLN A 24 -18.28 -20.66 -23.02
C GLN A 24 -19.70 -20.44 -23.50
N TYR A 25 -20.02 -19.24 -23.96
CA TYR A 25 -21.28 -18.96 -24.65
C TYR A 25 -21.14 -19.32 -26.12
N THR A 26 -21.96 -20.28 -26.58
CA THR A 26 -21.95 -20.80 -27.97
C THR A 26 -23.20 -20.39 -28.76
N GLY A 27 -24.08 -19.59 -28.15
CA GLY A 27 -25.32 -19.12 -28.78
C GLY A 27 -25.10 -18.00 -29.81
N PRO A 28 -26.16 -17.63 -30.53
CA PRO A 28 -26.13 -16.55 -31.51
C PRO A 28 -25.88 -15.17 -30.86
N MET A 29 -25.35 -14.22 -31.61
CA MET A 29 -25.05 -12.84 -31.17
C MET A 29 -26.05 -11.85 -31.84
N ASN A 30 -27.36 -12.06 -31.63
CA ASN A 30 -28.37 -11.36 -32.38
C ASN A 30 -28.97 -10.13 -31.68
N ASN A 31 -28.72 -9.99 -30.36
CA ASN A 31 -29.28 -8.90 -29.55
C ASN A 31 -28.38 -8.56 -28.34
N ASP A 32 -28.76 -7.50 -27.61
CA ASP A 32 -28.04 -7.03 -26.42
C ASP A 32 -27.96 -8.09 -25.29
N GLU A 33 -28.96 -8.97 -25.19
CA GLU A 33 -28.95 -10.02 -24.16
C GLU A 33 -27.92 -11.11 -24.49
N ASP A 34 -27.79 -11.47 -25.76
CA ASP A 34 -26.77 -12.41 -26.24
C ASP A 34 -25.37 -11.81 -26.02
N LEU A 35 -25.21 -10.52 -26.28
CA LEU A 35 -23.97 -9.81 -26.00
C LEU A 35 -23.61 -9.83 -24.51
N LYS A 36 -24.59 -9.63 -23.62
CA LYS A 36 -24.39 -9.73 -22.16
C LYS A 36 -24.00 -11.15 -21.74
N LYS A 37 -24.63 -12.17 -22.28
CA LYS A 37 -24.29 -13.58 -22.02
C LYS A 37 -22.87 -13.90 -22.50
N TYR A 38 -22.48 -13.43 -23.66
CA TYR A 38 -21.12 -13.56 -24.18
C TYR A 38 -20.09 -12.84 -23.31
N GLN A 39 -20.36 -11.61 -22.89
CA GLN A 39 -19.47 -10.86 -21.99
C GLN A 39 -19.33 -11.57 -20.64
N ARG A 40 -20.44 -12.07 -20.06
CA ARG A 40 -20.42 -12.85 -18.82
C ARG A 40 -19.62 -14.13 -18.96
N SER A 41 -19.68 -14.81 -20.11
CA SER A 41 -18.90 -16.01 -20.33
C SER A 41 -17.39 -15.79 -20.31
N LYS A 42 -16.91 -14.55 -20.51
CA LYS A 42 -15.49 -14.18 -20.40
C LYS A 42 -15.08 -13.79 -18.98
N ALA A 43 -16.03 -13.64 -18.05
CA ALA A 43 -15.74 -13.21 -16.69
C ALA A 43 -15.32 -14.38 -15.79
N PRO A 44 -14.52 -14.15 -14.75
CA PRO A 44 -14.20 -15.16 -13.76
C PRO A 44 -15.44 -15.52 -12.94
N ILE A 45 -15.53 -16.79 -12.52
CA ILE A 45 -16.62 -17.29 -11.67
C ILE A 45 -16.61 -16.60 -10.30
N ASN A 46 -15.39 -16.33 -9.80
CA ASN A 46 -15.15 -15.62 -8.55
C ASN A 46 -13.83 -14.85 -8.63
N THR A 47 -13.48 -14.12 -7.58
CA THR A 47 -12.26 -13.33 -7.50
C THR A 47 -11.02 -14.11 -7.06
N ALA A 48 -11.17 -15.41 -6.74
CA ALA A 48 -10.07 -16.24 -6.23
C ALA A 48 -8.95 -16.36 -7.26
N LYS A 49 -7.71 -16.24 -6.77
CA LYS A 49 -6.49 -16.52 -7.52
C LYS A 49 -5.96 -17.87 -7.02
N LEU A 50 -5.94 -18.86 -7.91
CA LEU A 50 -5.66 -20.25 -7.57
C LEU A 50 -4.29 -20.68 -8.10
N PRO A 51 -3.48 -21.42 -7.35
CA PRO A 51 -2.26 -22.04 -7.84
C PRO A 51 -2.60 -23.23 -8.77
N PHE A 52 -1.61 -23.69 -9.53
CA PHE A 52 -1.80 -24.71 -10.57
C PHE A 52 -2.39 -26.02 -10.05
N ASP A 53 -1.95 -26.52 -8.88
CA ASP A 53 -2.43 -27.75 -8.24
C ASP A 53 -3.94 -27.74 -7.95
N LYS A 54 -4.52 -26.54 -7.74
CA LYS A 54 -5.94 -26.35 -7.48
C LYS A 54 -6.79 -26.28 -8.75
N ILE A 55 -6.18 -25.94 -9.90
CA ILE A 55 -6.93 -25.67 -11.12
C ILE A 55 -6.73 -26.74 -12.21
N GLN A 56 -5.69 -27.55 -12.15
CA GLN A 56 -5.31 -28.52 -13.17
C GLN A 56 -6.37 -29.57 -13.49
N ASN A 57 -7.35 -29.82 -12.61
CA ASN A 57 -8.42 -30.77 -12.79
C ASN A 57 -9.81 -30.13 -12.92
N THR A 58 -9.87 -28.81 -13.09
CA THR A 58 -11.15 -28.11 -13.27
C THR A 58 -11.81 -28.48 -14.60
N LYS A 59 -13.15 -28.50 -14.60
CA LYS A 59 -13.94 -28.59 -15.83
C LYS A 59 -14.28 -27.22 -16.41
N ASN A 60 -14.04 -26.16 -15.64
CA ASN A 60 -14.25 -24.79 -16.06
C ASN A 60 -13.11 -24.36 -17.00
N ARG A 61 -13.33 -23.30 -17.77
CA ARG A 61 -12.26 -22.66 -18.53
C ARG A 61 -11.27 -22.01 -17.58
N ILE A 62 -10.04 -21.91 -17.99
CA ILE A 62 -8.94 -21.42 -17.17
C ILE A 62 -8.47 -20.05 -17.67
N GLY A 63 -8.45 -19.06 -16.78
CA GLY A 63 -7.83 -17.78 -17.01
C GLY A 63 -6.46 -17.72 -16.33
N TRP A 64 -5.41 -17.54 -17.09
CA TRP A 64 -4.06 -17.29 -16.57
C TRP A 64 -3.91 -15.83 -16.21
N ILE A 65 -3.56 -15.53 -14.96
CA ILE A 65 -3.27 -14.18 -14.48
C ILE A 65 -1.84 -13.84 -14.91
N VAL A 66 -1.69 -12.85 -15.79
CA VAL A 66 -0.40 -12.50 -16.37
C VAL A 66 0.50 -11.87 -15.28
N PRO A 67 1.59 -12.55 -14.85
CA PRO A 67 2.50 -12.01 -13.83
C PRO A 67 3.15 -10.70 -14.29
N LYS A 68 3.69 -9.91 -13.37
CA LYS A 68 4.31 -8.61 -13.67
C LYS A 68 5.56 -8.70 -14.55
N GLU A 69 6.24 -9.84 -14.49
CA GLU A 69 7.42 -10.17 -15.29
C GLU A 69 7.11 -10.43 -16.77
N TYR A 70 5.82 -10.65 -17.08
CA TYR A 70 5.35 -10.99 -18.42
C TYR A 70 4.29 -10.00 -18.91
N ILE A 71 4.12 -9.99 -20.22
CA ILE A 71 3.11 -9.21 -20.92
C ILE A 71 2.46 -10.08 -22.00
N ALA A 72 1.14 -10.05 -22.05
CA ALA A 72 0.39 -10.66 -23.13
C ALA A 72 -0.20 -9.57 -24.03
N ILE A 73 0.12 -9.66 -25.31
CA ILE A 73 -0.38 -8.82 -26.40
C ILE A 73 -1.48 -9.58 -27.11
N ASP A 74 -2.68 -9.05 -27.06
CA ASP A 74 -3.86 -9.62 -27.71
C ASP A 74 -4.17 -8.86 -29.00
N ILE A 75 -4.27 -9.58 -30.10
CA ILE A 75 -4.55 -9.05 -31.44
C ILE A 75 -5.89 -9.64 -31.90
N ASP A 76 -6.92 -8.82 -31.95
CA ASP A 76 -8.31 -9.27 -32.19
C ASP A 76 -8.59 -9.68 -33.64
N LYS A 77 -7.76 -9.27 -34.62
CA LYS A 77 -7.93 -9.63 -36.03
C LYS A 77 -6.95 -10.72 -36.45
N GLN A 78 -7.47 -11.86 -36.96
CA GLN A 78 -6.68 -13.02 -37.36
C GLN A 78 -5.63 -12.67 -38.43
N GLU A 79 -5.95 -11.76 -39.33
CA GLU A 79 -5.05 -11.29 -40.41
C GLU A 79 -3.82 -10.64 -39.80
N PHE A 80 -3.99 -9.70 -38.89
CA PHE A 80 -2.89 -9.04 -38.18
C PHE A 80 -2.12 -9.99 -37.27
N ALA A 81 -2.80 -10.89 -36.55
CA ALA A 81 -2.14 -11.89 -35.73
C ALA A 81 -1.25 -12.81 -36.59
N SER A 82 -1.69 -13.18 -37.80
CA SER A 82 -0.90 -13.99 -38.75
C SER A 82 0.31 -13.25 -39.27
N VAL A 83 0.19 -11.95 -39.55
CA VAL A 83 1.32 -11.10 -39.98
C VAL A 83 2.33 -10.95 -38.85
N VAL A 84 1.89 -10.60 -37.65
CA VAL A 84 2.77 -10.49 -36.47
C VAL A 84 3.48 -11.80 -36.18
N PHE A 85 2.79 -12.94 -36.30
CA PHE A 85 3.41 -14.26 -36.13
C PHE A 85 4.55 -14.48 -37.17
N LYS A 86 4.34 -14.12 -38.45
CA LYS A 86 5.36 -14.19 -39.48
C LYS A 86 6.55 -13.29 -39.19
N ILE A 87 6.32 -12.04 -38.78
CA ILE A 87 7.37 -11.09 -38.42
C ILE A 87 8.26 -11.66 -37.30
N LEU A 88 7.63 -12.13 -36.21
CA LEU A 88 8.31 -12.67 -35.05
C LEU A 88 9.17 -13.90 -35.44
N LYS A 89 8.62 -14.85 -36.21
CA LYS A 89 9.33 -16.03 -36.68
C LYS A 89 10.51 -15.69 -37.60
N ARG A 90 10.32 -14.77 -38.56
CA ARG A 90 11.38 -14.36 -39.49
C ARG A 90 12.56 -13.67 -38.81
N ARG A 91 12.24 -12.94 -37.71
CA ARG A 91 13.24 -12.22 -36.88
C ARG A 91 13.85 -13.09 -35.77
N GLY A 92 13.46 -14.35 -35.68
CA GLY A 92 13.99 -15.28 -34.68
C GLY A 92 13.60 -14.94 -33.23
N ILE A 93 12.57 -14.10 -33.05
CA ILE A 93 12.10 -13.70 -31.73
C ILE A 93 11.37 -14.88 -31.10
N LYS A 94 11.71 -15.20 -29.86
CA LYS A 94 11.12 -16.31 -29.11
C LYS A 94 9.91 -15.79 -28.31
N PHE A 95 8.77 -16.42 -28.46
CA PHE A 95 7.50 -16.05 -27.82
C PHE A 95 6.62 -17.27 -27.61
N SER A 96 5.69 -17.19 -26.66
CA SER A 96 4.56 -18.14 -26.57
C SER A 96 3.35 -17.56 -27.26
N TYR A 97 2.57 -18.42 -27.92
CA TYR A 97 1.42 -18.02 -28.74
C TYR A 97 0.23 -18.93 -28.55
N MET A 98 -0.93 -18.33 -28.45
CA MET A 98 -2.22 -19.02 -28.45
C MET A 98 -3.12 -18.41 -29.51
N LYS A 99 -3.72 -19.28 -30.35
CA LYS A 99 -4.66 -18.85 -31.37
C LYS A 99 -6.06 -18.70 -30.75
N GLY A 100 -6.67 -17.54 -30.89
CA GLY A 100 -8.06 -17.29 -30.55
C GLY A 100 -9.01 -17.42 -31.74
N ARG A 101 -10.31 -17.26 -31.50
CA ARG A 101 -11.35 -17.31 -32.54
C ARG A 101 -11.16 -16.25 -33.63
N LYS A 102 -10.79 -15.03 -33.23
CA LYS A 102 -10.70 -13.87 -34.12
C LYS A 102 -9.28 -13.35 -34.28
N GLY A 103 -8.34 -13.86 -33.51
CA GLY A 103 -6.96 -13.35 -33.47
C GLY A 103 -6.05 -14.25 -32.63
N GLY A 104 -5.17 -13.66 -31.80
CA GLY A 104 -4.28 -14.45 -30.97
C GLY A 104 -3.55 -13.67 -29.90
N HIS A 105 -3.11 -14.38 -28.88
CA HIS A 105 -2.34 -13.85 -27.76
C HIS A 105 -0.88 -14.21 -27.92
N PHE A 106 0.00 -13.21 -27.80
CA PHE A 106 1.45 -13.34 -27.86
C PHE A 106 2.02 -12.98 -26.49
N ILE A 107 2.85 -13.82 -25.91
CA ILE A 107 3.43 -13.64 -24.57
C ILE A 107 4.92 -13.38 -24.68
N PHE A 108 5.37 -12.32 -24.00
CA PHE A 108 6.76 -11.86 -23.92
C PHE A 108 7.16 -11.56 -22.47
N LYS A 109 8.45 -11.40 -22.18
CA LYS A 109 8.93 -10.76 -20.95
C LYS A 109 8.57 -9.27 -20.98
N ASN A 110 8.19 -8.72 -19.86
CA ASN A 110 7.84 -7.29 -19.71
C ASN A 110 9.09 -6.46 -19.36
N ASP A 111 10.12 -6.56 -20.20
CA ASP A 111 11.41 -5.88 -20.04
C ASP A 111 11.32 -4.35 -20.24
N ARG A 112 10.26 -3.88 -20.92
CA ARG A 112 9.97 -2.45 -21.13
C ARG A 112 9.13 -1.84 -20.01
N ASN A 113 8.87 -2.57 -18.92
CA ASN A 113 8.10 -2.12 -17.76
C ASN A 113 6.74 -1.49 -18.12
N ILE A 114 6.04 -2.08 -19.08
CA ILE A 114 4.71 -1.63 -19.48
C ILE A 114 3.77 -1.82 -18.29
N LYS A 115 3.10 -0.74 -17.89
CA LYS A 115 2.15 -0.71 -16.77
C LYS A 115 0.74 -0.52 -17.29
N GLY A 116 -0.20 -1.19 -16.61
CA GLY A 116 -1.62 -1.08 -16.88
C GLY A 116 -2.15 -2.15 -17.81
N ILE A 117 -3.48 -2.23 -17.80
CA ILE A 117 -4.29 -3.11 -18.63
C ILE A 117 -5.12 -2.22 -19.52
N GLY A 118 -5.25 -2.53 -20.79
CA GLY A 118 -6.07 -1.73 -21.69
C GLY A 118 -6.28 -2.38 -23.04
N ALA A 119 -7.22 -1.79 -23.78
CA ALA A 119 -7.62 -2.23 -25.10
C ALA A 119 -7.39 -1.11 -26.12
N GLY A 120 -7.15 -1.50 -27.36
CA GLY A 120 -7.10 -0.58 -28.49
C GLY A 120 -5.82 0.28 -28.56
N TYR A 121 -4.69 -0.19 -28.04
CA TYR A 121 -3.43 0.55 -28.15
C TYR A 121 -2.82 0.43 -29.55
N PRO A 122 -2.54 1.53 -30.25
CA PRO A 122 -1.78 1.49 -31.48
C PRO A 122 -0.31 1.08 -31.21
N THR A 123 0.28 0.41 -32.17
CA THR A 123 1.71 0.09 -32.20
C THR A 123 2.41 0.84 -33.33
N SER A 124 3.74 0.85 -33.32
CA SER A 124 4.52 1.56 -34.36
C SER A 124 4.38 0.98 -35.75
N ILE A 125 3.90 -0.24 -35.89
CA ILE A 125 3.62 -0.85 -37.19
C ILE A 125 2.14 -0.70 -37.62
N GLY A 126 1.39 0.21 -36.99
CA GLY A 126 0.01 0.50 -37.40
C GLY A 126 -1.02 -0.58 -37.01
N ILE A 127 -0.67 -1.52 -36.16
CA ILE A 127 -1.58 -2.55 -35.65
C ILE A 127 -2.06 -2.15 -34.26
N THR A 128 -3.36 -2.33 -33.99
CA THR A 128 -3.95 -2.10 -32.68
C THR A 128 -3.90 -3.37 -31.85
N VAL A 129 -3.52 -3.24 -30.58
CA VAL A 129 -3.36 -4.37 -29.66
C VAL A 129 -4.03 -4.09 -28.32
N ASP A 130 -4.48 -5.15 -27.66
CA ASP A 130 -4.87 -5.16 -26.26
C ASP A 130 -3.72 -5.66 -25.39
N VAL A 131 -3.59 -5.11 -24.21
CA VAL A 131 -2.47 -5.42 -23.29
C VAL A 131 -3.00 -6.01 -21.99
N ARG A 132 -2.35 -7.09 -21.54
CA ARG A 132 -2.59 -7.71 -20.23
C ARG A 132 -1.24 -7.92 -19.53
N CYS A 133 -1.08 -7.35 -18.34
CA CYS A 133 0.13 -7.45 -17.53
C CYS A 133 -0.15 -7.11 -16.07
N MET A 134 0.88 -7.03 -15.22
CA MET A 134 0.86 -6.49 -13.84
C MET A 134 -0.01 -7.27 -12.85
N ALA A 135 -0.23 -8.58 -13.06
CA ALA A 135 -1.01 -9.46 -12.19
C ALA A 135 -2.49 -9.04 -11.95
N ASP A 136 -3.01 -8.09 -12.76
CA ASP A 136 -4.42 -7.65 -12.74
C ASP A 136 -5.18 -8.12 -13.98
N GLY A 137 -4.45 -8.31 -15.10
CA GLY A 137 -4.99 -8.87 -16.33
C GLY A 137 -4.91 -10.38 -16.36
N TYR A 138 -5.86 -11.02 -17.03
CA TYR A 138 -5.78 -12.43 -17.36
C TYR A 138 -6.12 -12.68 -18.83
N ILE A 139 -5.60 -13.78 -19.35
CA ILE A 139 -5.98 -14.33 -20.66
C ILE A 139 -6.60 -15.70 -20.45
N ILE A 140 -7.62 -16.04 -21.26
CA ILE A 140 -8.26 -17.33 -21.21
C ILE A 140 -7.40 -18.32 -22.01
N LEU A 141 -6.97 -19.38 -21.34
CA LEU A 141 -6.17 -20.45 -21.94
C LEU A 141 -7.04 -21.36 -22.82
N PRO A 142 -6.45 -22.10 -23.76
CA PRO A 142 -7.17 -23.04 -24.61
C PRO A 142 -7.79 -24.24 -23.88
N GLU A 143 -7.42 -24.48 -22.63
CA GLU A 143 -7.94 -25.58 -21.84
C GLU A 143 -9.44 -25.40 -21.57
N ASN A 144 -10.24 -26.43 -21.89
CA ASN A 144 -11.70 -26.40 -21.79
C ASN A 144 -12.38 -25.27 -22.60
N ASP A 145 -11.73 -24.78 -23.65
CA ASP A 145 -12.23 -23.72 -24.54
C ASP A 145 -12.22 -24.21 -26.00
N THR A 146 -13.34 -24.11 -26.69
CA THR A 146 -13.46 -24.60 -28.08
C THR A 146 -13.04 -23.55 -29.12
N ASP A 147 -12.94 -22.28 -28.75
CA ASP A 147 -12.58 -21.17 -29.63
C ASP A 147 -11.07 -20.87 -29.62
N ARG A 148 -10.31 -21.53 -28.75
CA ARG A 148 -8.87 -21.31 -28.57
C ARG A 148 -8.07 -22.58 -28.82
N GLN A 149 -6.88 -22.40 -29.32
CA GLN A 149 -5.95 -23.49 -29.60
C GLN A 149 -4.56 -23.14 -29.07
N TRP A 150 -3.89 -24.14 -28.49
CA TRP A 150 -2.47 -24.03 -28.18
C TRP A 150 -1.69 -23.88 -29.48
N GLY A 151 -0.86 -22.83 -29.54
CA GLY A 151 0.08 -22.62 -30.63
C GLY A 151 1.51 -23.04 -30.20
N THR A 152 2.40 -22.07 -30.11
CA THR A 152 3.77 -22.30 -29.66
C THR A 152 3.89 -22.03 -28.16
N ILE A 153 4.36 -22.99 -27.36
CA ILE A 153 4.81 -22.81 -25.99
C ILE A 153 6.33 -22.90 -26.02
N SER A 154 7.01 -21.78 -25.76
CA SER A 154 8.49 -21.72 -25.85
C SER A 154 9.07 -21.75 -24.44
N ASN A 155 10.06 -22.58 -24.18
CA ASN A 155 10.75 -22.67 -22.89
C ASN A 155 11.62 -21.46 -22.56
N ASP A 156 11.90 -20.61 -23.56
CA ASP A 156 12.59 -19.35 -23.42
C ASP A 156 11.89 -18.31 -24.29
N ILE A 157 11.53 -17.18 -23.70
CA ILE A 157 10.85 -16.09 -24.41
C ILE A 157 11.65 -14.80 -24.27
N ASP A 158 11.66 -14.00 -25.33
CA ASP A 158 12.35 -12.72 -25.38
C ASP A 158 11.53 -11.60 -24.75
N GLY A 159 12.12 -10.42 -24.62
CA GLY A 159 11.46 -9.19 -24.23
C GLY A 159 10.43 -8.72 -25.26
N LEU A 160 9.56 -7.79 -24.85
CA LEU A 160 8.55 -7.23 -25.75
C LEU A 160 9.21 -6.50 -26.93
N PRO A 161 8.99 -6.92 -28.19
CA PRO A 161 9.55 -6.23 -29.35
C PRO A 161 9.10 -4.78 -29.44
N PHE A 162 10.01 -3.87 -29.82
CA PHE A 162 9.70 -2.43 -29.92
C PHE A 162 8.48 -2.15 -30.78
N PHE A 163 8.32 -2.88 -31.88
CA PHE A 163 7.22 -2.68 -32.84
C PHE A 163 5.86 -3.16 -32.33
N LEU A 164 5.78 -3.91 -31.24
CA LEU A 164 4.55 -4.27 -30.53
C LEU A 164 4.34 -3.45 -29.25
N THR A 165 5.26 -2.56 -28.92
CA THR A 165 5.14 -1.69 -27.76
C THR A 165 3.97 -0.71 -27.93
N PRO A 166 3.01 -0.65 -26.99
CA PRO A 166 1.86 0.26 -27.05
C PRO A 166 2.26 1.73 -27.13
N GLN A 167 1.69 2.46 -28.09
CA GLN A 167 1.95 3.89 -28.34
C GLN A 167 0.70 4.70 -28.01
N LYS A 168 0.53 5.14 -26.74
CA LYS A 168 -0.71 5.77 -26.26
C LYS A 168 -1.15 7.01 -27.03
N ASN A 169 -0.20 7.77 -27.56
CA ASN A 169 -0.47 9.04 -28.22
C ASN A 169 -0.52 8.92 -29.76
N LEU A 170 -0.16 7.76 -30.29
CA LEU A 170 -0.18 7.51 -31.74
C LEU A 170 -1.61 7.28 -32.21
N LYS A 171 -2.03 7.96 -33.28
CA LYS A 171 -3.30 7.70 -33.95
C LYS A 171 -3.05 6.98 -35.27
N ILE A 172 -3.57 5.76 -35.41
CA ILE A 172 -3.52 5.03 -36.67
C ILE A 172 -4.54 5.66 -37.62
N GLN A 173 -4.06 6.20 -38.74
CA GLN A 173 -4.91 6.84 -39.76
C GLN A 173 -5.17 5.93 -40.94
N THR A 174 -4.35 4.89 -41.16
CA THR A 174 -4.39 4.05 -42.35
C THR A 174 -4.24 2.57 -41.96
N ASP A 175 -5.07 1.73 -42.56
CA ASP A 175 -4.86 0.27 -42.54
C ASP A 175 -3.87 -0.08 -43.66
N PHE A 176 -2.71 -0.55 -43.30
CA PHE A 176 -1.64 -0.87 -44.24
C PHE A 176 -1.78 -2.28 -44.86
N LEU A 177 -2.63 -3.12 -44.27
CA LEU A 177 -2.72 -4.50 -44.66
C LEU A 177 -3.24 -4.67 -46.10
N GLY A 178 -2.45 -5.27 -46.98
CA GLY A 178 -2.85 -5.56 -48.35
C GLY A 178 -2.79 -4.38 -49.31
N MET A 179 -2.20 -3.24 -48.90
CA MET A 179 -2.05 -2.11 -49.83
C MET A 179 -1.16 -2.47 -51.01
N ALA A 180 -1.70 -2.31 -52.25
CA ALA A 180 -1.02 -2.62 -53.52
C ALA A 180 -0.55 -1.34 -54.25
N GLN A 181 0.14 -1.51 -55.37
CA GLN A 181 0.58 -0.43 -56.23
C GLN A 181 -0.63 0.43 -56.66
N GLY A 182 -0.48 1.76 -56.61
CA GLY A 182 -1.57 2.72 -56.90
C GLY A 182 -2.49 3.07 -55.74
N ALA A 183 -2.35 2.39 -54.60
CA ALA A 183 -3.15 2.66 -53.39
C ALA A 183 -2.62 3.81 -52.49
N GLY A 184 -1.63 4.59 -52.94
CA GLY A 184 -1.05 5.69 -52.15
C GLY A 184 -0.12 5.26 -51.02
N ARG A 185 0.62 4.14 -51.18
CA ARG A 185 1.53 3.56 -50.21
C ARG A 185 2.56 4.56 -49.67
N ASN A 186 3.22 5.32 -50.59
CA ASN A 186 4.22 6.32 -50.19
C ASN A 186 3.65 7.40 -49.29
N ASP A 187 2.49 7.96 -49.63
CA ASP A 187 1.81 8.99 -48.81
C ASP A 187 1.36 8.42 -47.48
N ALA A 188 0.82 7.21 -47.48
CA ALA A 188 0.41 6.53 -46.24
C ALA A 188 1.58 6.27 -45.28
N LEU A 189 2.72 5.73 -45.82
CA LEU A 189 3.93 5.52 -45.03
C LEU A 189 4.56 6.83 -44.56
N LEU A 190 4.63 7.84 -45.43
CA LEU A 190 5.14 9.15 -45.04
C LEU A 190 4.36 9.77 -43.91
N LYS A 191 3.01 9.79 -44.00
CA LYS A 191 2.15 10.25 -42.92
C LYS A 191 2.36 9.49 -41.62
N HIS A 192 2.52 8.16 -41.71
CA HIS A 192 2.79 7.34 -40.55
C HIS A 192 4.19 7.59 -39.96
N THR A 193 5.20 7.78 -40.79
CA THR A 193 6.56 8.14 -40.37
C THR A 193 6.55 9.45 -39.59
N LEU A 194 5.87 10.47 -40.09
CA LEU A 194 5.69 11.76 -39.42
C LEU A 194 4.97 11.55 -38.06
N ALA A 195 3.91 10.76 -38.05
CA ALA A 195 3.21 10.45 -36.80
C ALA A 195 4.08 9.70 -35.78
N LEU A 196 4.96 8.77 -36.23
CA LEU A 196 5.93 8.10 -35.36
C LEU A 196 6.97 9.07 -34.80
N ILE A 197 7.44 10.03 -35.61
CA ILE A 197 8.38 11.06 -35.16
C ILE A 197 7.72 11.93 -34.09
N ASP A 198 6.49 12.38 -34.33
CA ASP A 198 5.78 13.32 -33.49
C ASP A 198 5.27 12.69 -32.19
N TYR A 199 4.75 11.47 -32.21
CA TYR A 199 3.99 10.87 -31.10
C TYR A 199 4.62 9.65 -30.46
N ALA A 200 5.51 8.89 -31.11
CA ALA A 200 6.15 7.70 -30.54
C ALA A 200 7.49 8.07 -29.87
N LYS A 201 7.45 8.90 -28.84
CA LYS A 201 8.65 9.45 -28.15
C LYS A 201 9.47 8.40 -27.40
N ASN A 202 8.91 7.24 -27.09
CA ASN A 202 9.57 6.12 -26.43
C ASN A 202 10.33 5.18 -27.38
N LEU A 203 10.33 5.47 -28.68
CA LEU A 203 11.09 4.74 -29.68
C LEU A 203 12.27 5.57 -30.19
N THR A 204 13.41 4.93 -30.38
CA THR A 204 14.58 5.52 -31.03
C THR A 204 14.30 5.78 -32.53
N ILE A 205 15.11 6.63 -33.18
CA ILE A 205 15.00 6.87 -34.62
C ILE A 205 15.17 5.57 -35.41
N ASP A 206 16.10 4.71 -34.99
CA ASP A 206 16.31 3.44 -35.63
C ASP A 206 15.14 2.47 -35.47
N GLU A 207 14.52 2.42 -34.31
CA GLU A 207 13.28 1.65 -34.08
C GLU A 207 12.11 2.19 -34.92
N LYS A 208 12.02 3.50 -35.13
CA LYS A 208 11.02 4.12 -36.01
C LYS A 208 11.28 3.76 -37.50
N LYS A 209 12.51 3.89 -37.97
CA LYS A 209 12.91 3.44 -39.33
C LYS A 209 12.55 1.99 -39.54
N GLU A 210 12.93 1.14 -38.59
CA GLU A 210 12.69 -0.28 -38.66
C GLU A 210 11.19 -0.63 -38.63
N SER A 211 10.37 0.14 -37.89
CA SER A 211 8.90 -0.02 -37.94
C SER A 211 8.32 0.24 -39.33
N ILE A 212 8.81 1.24 -40.03
CA ILE A 212 8.42 1.53 -41.41
C ILE A 212 8.85 0.43 -42.40
N LYS A 213 10.07 -0.11 -42.23
CA LYS A 213 10.53 -1.26 -43.01
C LYS A 213 9.67 -2.50 -42.79
N ILE A 214 9.26 -2.75 -41.54
CA ILE A 214 8.34 -3.84 -41.20
C ILE A 214 6.99 -3.66 -41.91
N ILE A 215 6.40 -2.45 -41.86
CA ILE A 215 5.13 -2.17 -42.56
C ILE A 215 5.31 -2.47 -44.06
N ASN A 216 6.35 -1.94 -44.68
CA ASN A 216 6.62 -2.14 -46.09
C ASN A 216 6.76 -3.61 -46.46
N GLU A 217 7.53 -4.38 -45.71
CA GLU A 217 7.85 -5.79 -46.01
C GLU A 217 6.70 -6.75 -45.75
N PHE A 218 5.92 -6.53 -44.67
CA PHE A 218 4.98 -7.54 -44.19
C PHE A 218 3.50 -7.17 -44.29
N LEU A 219 3.16 -5.87 -44.37
CA LEU A 219 1.77 -5.43 -44.45
C LEU A 219 1.35 -5.08 -45.88
N PHE A 220 2.23 -4.59 -46.70
CA PHE A 220 1.89 -4.31 -48.11
C PHE A 220 1.78 -5.57 -48.95
N ALA A 221 0.84 -5.59 -49.88
CA ALA A 221 0.77 -6.63 -50.89
C ALA A 221 1.93 -6.51 -51.91
N ASP A 222 2.27 -5.27 -52.27
CA ASP A 222 3.42 -4.93 -53.13
C ASP A 222 4.33 -3.98 -52.36
N PRO A 223 5.44 -4.43 -51.76
CA PRO A 223 6.40 -3.57 -51.09
C PRO A 223 7.00 -2.50 -51.99
N LEU A 224 7.35 -1.33 -51.46
CA LEU A 224 8.21 -0.35 -52.11
C LEU A 224 9.64 -0.93 -52.19
N ASP A 225 10.36 -0.59 -53.25
CA ASP A 225 11.79 -0.92 -53.29
C ASP A 225 12.58 -0.07 -52.26
N GLU A 226 13.74 -0.57 -51.86
CA GLU A 226 14.54 0.05 -50.78
C GLU A 226 14.96 1.49 -51.14
N LYS A 227 15.29 1.74 -52.40
CA LYS A 227 15.69 3.08 -52.88
C LYS A 227 14.52 4.03 -52.82
N GLU A 228 13.32 3.60 -53.24
CA GLU A 228 12.10 4.39 -53.17
C GLU A 228 11.74 4.69 -51.71
N LEU A 229 11.82 3.69 -50.82
CA LEU A 229 11.56 3.85 -49.39
C LEU A 229 12.48 4.90 -48.74
N ASP A 230 13.79 4.81 -49.02
CA ASP A 230 14.79 5.72 -48.45
C ASP A 230 14.68 7.14 -49.00
N THR A 231 14.36 7.29 -50.29
CA THR A 231 14.31 8.61 -50.92
C THR A 231 12.98 9.36 -50.75
N THR A 232 11.90 8.63 -50.38
CA THR A 232 10.58 9.24 -50.25
C THR A 232 10.06 9.29 -48.83
N VAL A 233 10.30 8.25 -48.00
CA VAL A 233 9.72 8.06 -46.71
C VAL A 233 10.73 8.22 -45.58
N LEU A 234 11.91 7.61 -45.69
CA LEU A 234 12.96 7.56 -44.65
C LEU A 234 14.07 8.61 -44.89
N ARG A 235 13.75 9.72 -45.52
CA ARG A 235 14.69 10.81 -45.79
C ARG A 235 15.24 11.41 -44.51
N GLU A 236 16.52 11.78 -44.52
CA GLU A 236 17.17 12.37 -43.32
C GLU A 236 16.52 13.66 -42.83
N ASP A 237 16.03 14.49 -43.71
CA ASP A 237 15.32 15.74 -43.35
C ASP A 237 13.99 15.45 -42.66
N ILE A 238 13.33 14.34 -42.96
CA ILE A 238 12.10 13.89 -42.26
C ILE A 238 12.44 13.29 -40.90
N LEU A 239 13.44 12.42 -40.87
CA LEU A 239 13.82 11.67 -39.65
C LEU A 239 14.49 12.57 -38.60
N ASN A 240 15.30 13.52 -39.07
CA ASN A 240 15.97 14.53 -38.24
C ASN A 240 15.13 15.80 -38.07
N ARG A 241 13.88 15.80 -38.54
CA ARG A 241 12.95 16.87 -38.24
C ARG A 241 12.95 17.04 -36.73
N GLN A 242 13.60 18.12 -36.28
CA GLN A 242 13.29 18.61 -34.94
C GLN A 242 11.78 18.83 -34.95
N VAL A 243 11.05 18.04 -34.19
CA VAL A 243 9.70 18.38 -33.82
C VAL A 243 9.87 19.75 -33.18
N GLU A 244 9.60 20.82 -33.89
CA GLU A 244 9.15 22.05 -33.28
C GLU A 244 7.95 21.53 -32.47
N ASP A 245 8.16 21.32 -31.17
CA ASP A 245 7.08 21.04 -30.25
C ASP A 245 5.98 21.97 -30.67
N GLU A 246 4.80 21.44 -31.09
CA GLU A 246 3.59 22.21 -31.37
C GLU A 246 3.65 23.41 -30.46
N GLU A 247 3.90 24.64 -30.98
CA GLU A 247 4.42 25.79 -30.24
C GLU A 247 4.05 25.68 -28.80
N ASP A 248 5.02 25.25 -27.97
CA ASP A 248 4.75 24.94 -26.57
C ASP A 248 4.24 26.27 -26.01
N LYS A 249 2.88 26.43 -26.06
CA LYS A 249 2.17 27.60 -25.58
C LYS A 249 2.43 27.85 -24.10
N SER A 250 3.25 26.96 -23.50
CA SER A 250 3.66 27.14 -22.12
C SER A 250 4.50 28.41 -22.02
N CYS A 251 4.15 29.23 -21.06
CA CYS A 251 4.92 30.42 -20.73
C CYS A 251 6.33 30.01 -20.21
N TYR A 252 7.22 30.99 -20.14
CA TYR A 252 8.58 30.76 -19.64
C TYR A 252 8.58 30.08 -18.26
N GLU A 253 7.66 30.44 -17.37
CA GLU A 253 7.51 29.90 -16.03
C GLU A 253 7.15 28.41 -16.06
N GLU A 254 6.30 28.00 -16.97
CA GLU A 254 5.93 26.60 -17.15
C GLU A 254 7.10 25.76 -17.68
N LYS A 255 7.87 26.28 -18.65
CA LYS A 255 9.09 25.63 -19.17
C LYS A 255 10.14 25.49 -18.06
N LEU A 256 10.33 26.54 -17.30
CA LEU A 256 11.23 26.56 -16.16
C LEU A 256 10.77 25.54 -15.10
N ALA A 257 9.48 25.47 -14.79
CA ALA A 257 8.93 24.50 -13.84
C ALA A 257 9.16 23.05 -14.29
N LYS A 258 8.93 22.72 -15.57
CA LYS A 258 9.20 21.40 -16.13
C LYS A 258 10.69 21.00 -15.93
N ARG A 259 11.60 21.93 -16.22
CA ARG A 259 13.03 21.73 -16.03
C ARG A 259 13.40 21.47 -14.55
N ILE A 260 12.87 22.27 -13.63
CA ILE A 260 13.10 22.12 -12.19
C ILE A 260 12.58 20.78 -11.69
N ILE A 261 11.39 20.36 -12.12
CA ILE A 261 10.79 19.07 -11.76
C ILE A 261 11.72 17.93 -12.17
N GLN A 262 12.26 17.96 -13.38
CA GLN A 262 13.14 16.91 -13.90
C GLN A 262 14.49 16.89 -13.17
N GLU A 263 15.14 18.05 -13.02
CA GLU A 263 16.49 18.14 -12.43
C GLU A 263 16.50 17.87 -10.92
N LYS A 264 15.47 18.32 -10.19
CA LYS A 264 15.35 18.14 -8.75
C LYS A 264 14.45 16.98 -8.36
N GLN A 265 13.84 16.27 -9.33
CA GLN A 265 12.93 15.15 -9.11
C GLN A 265 11.83 15.51 -8.09
N ILE A 266 11.09 16.60 -8.38
CA ILE A 266 10.05 17.11 -7.49
C ILE A 266 8.74 16.39 -7.73
N ILE A 267 8.05 16.07 -6.63
CA ILE A 267 6.65 15.67 -6.60
C ILE A 267 5.84 16.63 -5.73
N THR A 268 4.55 16.74 -6.00
CA THR A 268 3.62 17.54 -5.19
C THR A 268 2.46 16.67 -4.74
N CYS A 269 2.19 16.65 -3.45
CA CYS A 269 1.08 15.93 -2.85
C CYS A 269 0.42 16.82 -1.79
N ASN A 270 -0.92 16.95 -1.80
CA ASN A 270 -1.65 17.83 -0.90
C ASN A 270 -1.07 19.27 -0.83
N GLU A 271 -0.84 19.90 -1.99
CA GLU A 271 -0.24 21.24 -2.09
C GLU A 271 1.18 21.38 -1.54
N GLN A 272 1.78 20.33 -1.01
CA GLN A 272 3.13 20.30 -0.50
C GLN A 272 4.09 19.71 -1.53
N CYS A 273 5.15 20.46 -1.86
CA CYS A 273 6.24 19.95 -2.69
C CYS A 273 7.22 19.11 -1.90
N TYR A 274 7.78 18.10 -2.55
CA TYR A 274 8.87 17.28 -2.05
C TYR A 274 9.89 17.08 -3.17
N PHE A 275 11.17 17.04 -2.83
CA PHE A 275 12.25 16.75 -3.78
C PHE A 275 13.01 15.49 -3.36
N PHE A 276 13.48 14.74 -4.33
CA PHE A 276 14.29 13.54 -4.06
C PHE A 276 15.74 13.94 -3.74
N ASN A 277 16.19 13.70 -2.51
CA ASN A 277 17.52 14.05 -2.05
C ASN A 277 18.59 12.98 -2.29
N GLY A 278 18.31 12.00 -3.15
CA GLY A 278 19.16 10.84 -3.40
C GLY A 278 18.79 9.62 -2.54
N LYS A 279 17.95 9.78 -1.52
CA LYS A 279 17.50 8.69 -0.64
C LYS A 279 15.98 8.64 -0.49
N TYR A 280 15.35 9.77 -0.26
CA TYR A 280 13.91 9.87 -0.02
C TYR A 280 13.38 11.23 -0.47
N TYR A 281 12.06 11.41 -0.47
CA TYR A 281 11.40 12.66 -0.81
C TYR A 281 11.31 13.57 0.42
N GLN A 282 12.21 14.55 0.45
CA GLN A 282 12.27 15.56 1.51
C GLN A 282 11.30 16.69 1.24
N LYS A 283 10.59 17.14 2.27
CA LYS A 283 9.67 18.28 2.21
C LYS A 283 10.40 19.54 1.73
N LEU A 284 9.78 20.25 0.81
CA LEU A 284 10.27 21.50 0.23
C LEU A 284 9.20 22.58 0.39
N GLU A 285 9.48 23.58 1.20
CA GLU A 285 8.56 24.69 1.38
C GLU A 285 8.55 25.62 0.15
N ASP A 286 7.44 26.31 -0.12
CA ASP A 286 7.30 27.21 -1.25
C ASP A 286 8.38 28.31 -1.27
N VAL A 287 8.75 28.82 -0.10
CA VAL A 287 9.81 29.83 0.07
C VAL A 287 11.18 29.28 -0.34
N ASP A 288 11.46 28.03 0.00
CA ASP A 288 12.73 27.39 -0.37
C ASP A 288 12.76 27.07 -1.87
N LEU A 289 11.63 26.67 -2.45
CA LEU A 289 11.51 26.51 -3.89
C LEU A 289 11.66 27.84 -4.63
N GLU A 290 11.06 28.95 -4.14
CA GLU A 290 11.30 30.31 -4.67
C GLU A 290 12.79 30.68 -4.59
N ARG A 291 13.48 30.31 -3.51
CA ARG A 291 14.92 30.55 -3.33
C ARG A 291 15.77 29.73 -4.31
N ILE A 292 15.42 28.46 -4.53
CA ILE A 292 16.05 27.61 -5.55
C ILE A 292 15.87 28.22 -6.93
N ILE A 293 14.65 28.64 -7.29
CA ILE A 293 14.35 29.31 -8.57
C ILE A 293 15.23 30.56 -8.74
N HIS A 294 15.34 31.36 -7.71
CA HIS A 294 16.13 32.59 -7.75
C HIS A 294 17.63 32.31 -7.92
N ASN A 295 18.19 31.44 -7.10
CA ASN A 295 19.63 31.24 -7.02
C ASN A 295 20.19 30.34 -8.12
N ASP A 296 19.47 29.24 -8.43
CA ASP A 296 20.03 28.19 -9.30
C ASP A 296 19.60 28.38 -10.77
N TYR A 297 18.47 29.10 -11.01
CA TYR A 297 17.91 29.18 -12.35
C TYR A 297 17.82 30.59 -12.92
N ASN A 298 17.34 31.58 -12.18
CA ASN A 298 17.22 32.94 -12.70
C ASN A 298 17.16 34.03 -11.61
N ILE A 299 18.29 34.64 -11.32
CA ILE A 299 18.42 35.73 -10.34
C ILE A 299 17.54 36.96 -10.70
N GLY A 300 17.34 37.22 -11.97
CA GLY A 300 16.55 38.38 -12.45
C GLY A 300 15.02 38.19 -12.42
N LEU A 301 14.52 37.02 -12.10
CA LEU A 301 13.09 36.73 -12.13
C LEU A 301 12.36 37.46 -10.98
N LYS A 302 11.35 38.28 -11.32
CA LYS A 302 10.53 38.99 -10.32
C LYS A 302 9.78 38.01 -9.42
N GLN A 303 9.50 38.39 -8.17
CA GLN A 303 8.86 37.52 -7.18
C GLN A 303 7.51 36.96 -7.65
N THR A 304 6.67 37.81 -8.33
CA THR A 304 5.39 37.35 -8.87
C THR A 304 5.55 36.19 -9.85
N ARG A 305 6.52 36.26 -10.74
CA ARG A 305 6.82 35.22 -11.73
C ARG A 305 7.45 33.99 -11.07
N ARG A 306 8.25 34.14 -9.99
CA ARG A 306 8.74 32.99 -9.21
C ARG A 306 7.59 32.23 -8.58
N ARG A 307 6.62 32.93 -7.97
CA ARG A 307 5.40 32.29 -7.42
C ARG A 307 4.56 31.58 -8.46
N GLU A 308 4.45 32.17 -9.66
CA GLU A 308 3.78 31.53 -10.78
C GLU A 308 4.51 30.24 -11.20
N CYS A 309 5.84 30.26 -11.27
CA CYS A 309 6.64 29.07 -11.50
C CYS A 309 6.41 28.00 -10.42
N VAL A 310 6.34 28.36 -9.14
CA VAL A 310 6.00 27.44 -8.04
C VAL A 310 4.62 26.80 -8.26
N GLN A 311 3.63 27.57 -8.72
CA GLN A 311 2.31 27.01 -9.03
C GLN A 311 2.37 26.01 -10.20
N PHE A 312 3.14 26.30 -11.25
CA PHE A 312 3.35 25.33 -12.33
C PHE A 312 4.08 24.07 -11.85
N VAL A 313 5.06 24.21 -10.96
CA VAL A 313 5.70 23.03 -10.33
C VAL A 313 4.66 22.18 -9.63
N LYS A 314 3.81 22.77 -8.79
CA LYS A 314 2.75 22.05 -8.07
C LYS A 314 1.78 21.35 -9.00
N LEU A 315 1.33 22.02 -10.06
CA LEU A 315 0.38 21.47 -11.03
C LEU A 315 0.98 20.31 -11.86
N LYS A 316 2.24 20.43 -12.26
CA LYS A 316 2.87 19.48 -13.19
C LYS A 316 3.52 18.27 -12.51
N SER A 317 3.85 18.39 -11.22
CA SER A 317 4.46 17.32 -10.44
C SER A 317 3.48 16.62 -9.50
N TYR A 318 2.18 16.79 -9.70
CA TYR A 318 1.15 16.21 -8.82
C TYR A 318 1.19 14.68 -8.77
N VAL A 319 1.15 14.17 -7.55
CA VAL A 319 1.06 12.74 -7.22
C VAL A 319 -0.12 12.53 -6.28
N PRO A 320 -1.00 11.56 -6.53
CA PRO A 320 -2.10 11.24 -5.63
C PRO A 320 -1.61 10.84 -4.23
N VAL A 321 -2.36 11.24 -3.18
CA VAL A 321 -2.03 10.94 -1.76
C VAL A 321 -1.80 9.45 -1.54
N LYS A 322 -2.58 8.59 -2.18
CA LYS A 322 -2.48 7.13 -2.08
C LYS A 322 -1.16 6.54 -2.60
N GLU A 323 -0.40 7.31 -3.38
CA GLU A 323 0.92 6.87 -3.88
C GLU A 323 2.06 7.27 -2.96
N LEU A 324 1.84 8.30 -2.11
CA LEU A 324 2.84 8.74 -1.15
C LEU A 324 2.89 7.77 0.04
N ASN A 325 4.08 7.25 0.35
CA ASN A 325 4.28 6.26 1.41
C ASN A 325 3.37 5.00 1.30
N SER A 326 2.98 4.62 0.08
CA SER A 326 1.92 3.64 -0.19
C SER A 326 2.24 2.21 0.27
N ASP A 327 3.51 1.81 0.24
CA ASP A 327 3.92 0.46 0.63
C ASP A 327 4.50 0.45 2.04
N TRP A 328 3.71 -0.01 3.02
CA TRP A 328 4.14 -0.15 4.40
C TRP A 328 5.25 -1.20 4.60
N ASN A 329 5.41 -2.13 3.65
CA ASN A 329 6.42 -3.19 3.66
C ASN A 329 7.82 -2.68 3.28
N GLN A 330 7.95 -1.42 2.90
CA GLN A 330 9.21 -0.77 2.54
C GLN A 330 9.61 0.25 3.59
N ILE A 331 10.83 0.16 4.09
CA ILE A 331 11.43 1.14 5.01
C ILE A 331 12.64 1.76 4.32
N THR A 332 12.64 3.09 4.20
CA THR A 332 13.79 3.81 3.63
C THR A 332 14.83 4.05 4.72
N LEU A 333 15.97 3.41 4.59
CA LEU A 333 17.10 3.41 5.50
C LEU A 333 18.32 4.13 4.89
N LYS A 334 19.39 4.31 5.69
CA LYS A 334 20.62 5.00 5.26
C LYS A 334 21.29 4.32 4.07
N ASN A 335 21.30 3.00 4.02
CA ASN A 335 21.95 2.20 2.98
C ASN A 335 21.01 1.62 1.91
N GLY A 336 19.73 1.96 1.92
CA GLY A 336 18.77 1.51 0.89
C GLY A 336 17.34 1.44 1.36
N ILE A 337 16.50 0.79 0.57
CA ILE A 337 15.09 0.54 0.89
C ILE A 337 14.96 -0.94 1.28
N LEU A 338 14.62 -1.18 2.53
CA LEU A 338 14.41 -2.50 3.09
C LEU A 338 13.00 -2.98 2.80
N ASN A 339 12.86 -4.19 2.30
CA ASN A 339 11.60 -4.92 2.28
C ASN A 339 11.45 -5.74 3.57
N VAL A 340 10.45 -5.40 4.39
CA VAL A 340 10.25 -6.01 5.72
C VAL A 340 9.92 -7.51 5.64
N SER A 341 9.14 -7.93 4.64
CA SER A 341 8.73 -9.35 4.50
C SER A 341 9.86 -10.29 4.11
N THR A 342 10.80 -9.80 3.29
CA THR A 342 11.94 -10.59 2.78
C THR A 342 13.25 -10.27 3.48
N MET A 343 13.30 -9.21 4.28
CA MET A 343 14.50 -8.66 4.93
C MET A 343 15.64 -8.35 3.93
N THR A 344 15.29 -8.03 2.69
CA THR A 344 16.24 -7.66 1.63
C THR A 344 16.28 -6.16 1.40
N ILE A 345 17.45 -5.63 1.07
CA ILE A 345 17.65 -4.20 0.81
C ILE A 345 17.87 -3.96 -0.68
N ALA A 346 17.22 -2.92 -1.21
CA ALA A 346 17.36 -2.45 -2.58
C ALA A 346 17.93 -1.02 -2.61
N PRO A 347 18.56 -0.58 -3.69
CA PRO A 347 19.01 0.81 -3.85
C PRO A 347 17.86 1.80 -3.72
N HIS A 348 18.18 3.03 -3.27
CA HIS A 348 17.21 4.13 -3.29
C HIS A 348 16.76 4.44 -4.72
N SER A 349 15.49 4.80 -4.90
CA SER A 349 14.93 5.11 -6.20
C SER A 349 13.95 6.29 -6.14
N PRO A 350 14.03 7.24 -7.07
CA PRO A 350 13.07 8.34 -7.18
C PRO A 350 11.68 7.88 -7.64
N THR A 351 11.52 6.64 -8.07
CA THR A 351 10.20 6.06 -8.43
C THR A 351 9.39 5.61 -7.22
N ILE A 352 10.00 5.62 -6.03
CA ILE A 352 9.38 5.23 -4.77
C ILE A 352 9.15 6.50 -3.95
N TYR A 353 7.89 6.91 -3.81
CA TYR A 353 7.51 8.18 -3.17
C TYR A 353 7.47 8.07 -1.64
N ASN A 354 8.60 7.71 -1.04
CA ASN A 354 8.73 7.67 0.41
C ASN A 354 9.23 9.01 0.96
N THR A 355 8.51 9.57 1.93
CA THR A 355 8.89 10.80 2.67
C THR A 355 9.47 10.50 4.04
N VAL A 356 9.37 9.27 4.49
CA VAL A 356 9.88 8.81 5.78
C VAL A 356 11.23 8.14 5.58
N TYR A 357 12.23 8.60 6.33
CA TYR A 357 13.62 8.11 6.28
C TYR A 357 14.16 7.89 7.69
N VAL A 358 14.75 6.74 7.93
CA VAL A 358 15.44 6.40 9.18
C VAL A 358 16.96 6.38 8.91
N ASP A 359 17.70 7.24 9.62
CA ASP A 359 19.16 7.42 9.41
C ASP A 359 19.96 6.33 10.12
N CYS A 360 19.72 5.09 9.75
CA CYS A 360 20.38 3.90 10.27
C CYS A 360 20.61 2.91 9.13
N ASN A 361 21.76 2.21 9.12
CA ASN A 361 21.97 1.12 8.16
C ASN A 361 21.30 -0.16 8.65
N PHE A 362 20.80 -0.94 7.72
CA PHE A 362 20.37 -2.31 8.00
C PHE A 362 21.45 -3.30 7.57
N HIS A 363 21.80 -4.19 8.48
CA HIS A 363 22.65 -5.35 8.25
C HIS A 363 21.97 -6.58 8.85
N GLU A 364 21.76 -7.62 8.04
CA GLU A 364 21.12 -8.86 8.49
C GLU A 364 21.85 -9.50 9.67
N ASN A 365 23.19 -9.43 9.67
CA ASN A 365 24.09 -9.90 10.73
C ASN A 365 24.72 -8.70 11.46
N ALA A 366 23.88 -7.81 12.01
CA ALA A 366 24.37 -6.66 12.77
C ALA A 366 25.23 -7.13 13.96
N ILE A 367 26.33 -6.40 14.23
CA ILE A 367 27.24 -6.72 15.30
C ILE A 367 26.51 -6.63 16.65
N TYR A 368 26.65 -7.66 17.48
CA TYR A 368 26.03 -7.71 18.80
C TYR A 368 26.41 -6.51 19.66
N SER A 369 25.40 -5.82 20.21
CA SER A 369 25.57 -4.71 21.13
C SER A 369 25.23 -5.11 22.56
N PRO A 370 26.24 -5.31 23.44
CA PRO A 370 26.01 -5.52 24.85
C PRO A 370 25.29 -4.36 25.52
N ALA A 371 25.51 -3.13 25.05
CA ALA A 371 24.88 -1.93 25.63
C ALA A 371 23.36 -1.97 25.44
N ILE A 372 22.91 -2.26 24.22
CA ILE A 372 21.47 -2.37 23.89
C ILE A 372 20.84 -3.59 24.58
N ASP A 373 21.50 -4.73 24.54
CA ASP A 373 20.93 -5.94 25.13
C ASP A 373 20.78 -5.81 26.65
N ASN A 374 21.79 -5.29 27.35
CA ASN A 374 21.74 -5.00 28.78
C ASN A 374 20.68 -3.94 29.13
N PHE A 375 20.49 -2.94 28.26
CA PHE A 375 19.44 -1.95 28.45
C PHE A 375 18.05 -2.60 28.44
N PHE A 376 17.77 -3.47 27.46
CA PHE A 376 16.48 -4.19 27.39
C PHE A 376 16.33 -5.21 28.51
N ASN A 377 17.38 -5.95 28.91
CA ASN A 377 17.37 -6.82 30.08
C ASN A 377 17.01 -6.07 31.36
N THR A 378 17.62 -4.87 31.54
CA THR A 378 17.33 -4.02 32.69
C THR A 378 15.88 -3.53 32.67
N LEU A 379 15.35 -3.10 31.52
CA LEU A 379 13.96 -2.66 31.41
C LEU A 379 12.96 -3.78 31.68
N SER A 380 13.21 -4.97 31.13
CA SER A 380 12.30 -6.11 31.29
C SER A 380 12.41 -6.77 32.65
N GLY A 381 13.45 -6.45 33.46
CA GLY A 381 13.73 -7.17 34.69
C GLY A 381 14.09 -8.64 34.44
N GLU A 382 14.74 -8.92 33.31
CA GLU A 382 15.12 -10.26 32.84
C GLU A 382 13.93 -11.15 32.40
N ASP A 383 12.73 -10.58 32.25
CA ASP A 383 11.58 -11.25 31.60
C ASP A 383 11.78 -11.25 30.09
N GLU A 384 12.06 -12.41 29.51
CA GLU A 384 12.34 -12.57 28.09
C GLU A 384 11.12 -12.25 27.19
N ALA A 385 9.89 -12.52 27.69
CA ALA A 385 8.69 -12.21 26.94
C ALA A 385 8.44 -10.69 26.91
N LEU A 386 8.62 -10.01 28.04
CA LEU A 386 8.56 -8.54 28.08
C LEU A 386 9.68 -7.92 27.25
N LYS A 387 10.90 -8.46 27.30
CA LYS A 387 12.02 -8.04 26.46
C LYS A 387 11.68 -8.16 24.97
N ALA A 388 11.13 -9.29 24.55
CA ALA A 388 10.68 -9.50 23.17
C ALA A 388 9.62 -8.47 22.75
N LEU A 389 8.60 -8.26 23.60
CA LEU A 389 7.57 -7.26 23.37
C LEU A 389 8.15 -5.84 23.22
N LEU A 390 9.12 -5.47 24.06
CA LEU A 390 9.77 -4.15 23.96
C LEU A 390 10.49 -3.99 22.61
N TYR A 391 11.15 -5.02 22.07
CA TYR A 391 11.72 -4.98 20.71
C TYR A 391 10.63 -4.93 19.63
N GLU A 392 9.53 -5.66 19.79
CA GLU A 392 8.38 -5.61 18.87
C GLU A 392 7.78 -4.20 18.78
N ILE A 393 7.67 -3.50 19.92
CA ILE A 393 7.18 -2.11 19.97
C ILE A 393 8.12 -1.18 19.20
N VAL A 394 9.45 -1.31 19.38
CA VAL A 394 10.43 -0.56 18.57
C VAL A 394 10.24 -0.87 17.08
N GLY A 395 10.03 -2.15 16.74
CA GLY A 395 9.75 -2.57 15.36
C GLY A 395 8.46 -1.96 14.81
N CYS A 396 7.38 -1.89 15.60
CA CYS A 396 6.15 -1.21 15.21
C CYS A 396 6.38 0.26 14.86
N CYS A 397 7.32 0.95 15.56
CA CYS A 397 7.67 2.33 15.28
C CYS A 397 8.42 2.54 13.94
N LEU A 398 8.80 1.48 13.25
CA LEU A 398 9.49 1.54 11.96
C LEU A 398 8.54 1.30 10.79
N ILE A 399 7.35 0.74 11.05
CA ILE A 399 6.38 0.30 10.03
C ILE A 399 5.29 1.37 9.86
N ARG A 400 5.01 1.75 8.61
CA ARG A 400 3.98 2.73 8.27
C ARG A 400 2.57 2.12 8.21
N LYS A 401 2.22 1.31 9.22
CA LYS A 401 0.89 0.72 9.35
C LYS A 401 0.61 0.24 10.78
N ASN A 402 -0.56 0.54 11.30
CA ASN A 402 -1.00 0.08 12.61
C ASN A 402 -1.55 -1.36 12.54
N LEU A 403 -0.65 -2.34 12.33
CA LEU A 403 -1.01 -3.75 12.08
C LEU A 403 -1.76 -4.42 13.23
N PHE A 404 -1.42 -4.06 14.46
CA PHE A 404 -1.98 -4.69 15.66
C PHE A 404 -3.11 -3.87 16.30
N SER A 405 -3.37 -2.66 15.81
CA SER A 405 -4.38 -1.74 16.35
C SER A 405 -4.23 -1.51 17.87
N LYS A 406 -2.98 -1.30 18.32
CA LYS A 406 -2.61 -1.07 19.72
C LYS A 406 -1.99 0.30 19.93
N PHE A 407 -2.23 0.88 21.11
CA PHE A 407 -1.38 1.91 21.69
C PHE A 407 -0.78 1.41 22.99
N PHE A 408 0.39 1.89 23.32
CA PHE A 408 1.21 1.38 24.40
C PHE A 408 1.26 2.39 25.55
N LEU A 409 0.99 1.92 26.76
CA LEU A 409 1.05 2.72 27.97
C LEU A 409 2.14 2.13 28.88
N CYS A 410 3.32 2.73 28.86
CA CYS A 410 4.44 2.35 29.71
C CYS A 410 4.21 2.92 31.11
N CYS A 411 3.88 2.07 32.08
CA CYS A 411 3.61 2.41 33.47
C CYS A 411 4.78 1.98 34.37
N GLY A 412 5.09 2.76 35.39
CA GLY A 412 6.11 2.42 36.39
C GLY A 412 6.50 3.62 37.22
N GLN A 413 6.99 3.38 38.42
CA GLN A 413 7.48 4.39 39.34
C GLN A 413 8.67 5.19 38.73
N GLY A 414 9.09 6.26 39.37
CA GLY A 414 10.27 6.99 38.94
C GLY A 414 11.55 6.12 38.86
N GLN A 415 12.44 6.41 37.94
CA GLN A 415 13.72 5.74 37.73
C GLN A 415 13.63 4.28 37.23
N THR A 416 12.60 3.94 36.45
CA THR A 416 12.47 2.61 35.85
C THR A 416 12.85 2.57 34.35
N GLY A 417 13.38 3.68 33.81
CA GLY A 417 13.89 3.72 32.43
C GLY A 417 12.86 4.08 31.34
N LYS A 418 11.60 4.41 31.68
CA LYS A 418 10.56 4.80 30.73
C LYS A 418 11.02 5.87 29.73
N SER A 419 11.45 7.03 30.24
CA SER A 419 11.90 8.14 29.39
C SER A 419 13.16 7.79 28.60
N SER A 420 14.04 6.92 29.14
CA SER A 420 15.20 6.40 28.40
C SER A 420 14.78 5.50 27.24
N TYR A 421 13.76 4.69 27.42
CA TYR A 421 13.19 3.85 26.35
C TYR A 421 12.60 4.73 25.23
N LEU A 422 11.82 5.75 25.58
CA LEU A 422 11.31 6.70 24.57
C LEU A 422 12.45 7.44 23.87
N ARG A 423 13.50 7.85 24.60
CA ARG A 423 14.68 8.50 24.02
C ARG A 423 15.42 7.57 23.04
N LEU A 424 15.55 6.29 23.37
CA LEU A 424 16.17 5.29 22.49
C LEU A 424 15.38 5.15 21.17
N ILE A 425 14.06 5.02 21.25
CA ILE A 425 13.18 4.97 20.07
C ILE A 425 13.32 6.24 19.24
N LYS A 426 13.23 7.43 19.89
CA LYS A 426 13.40 8.72 19.21
C LYS A 426 14.73 8.82 18.47
N ASN A 427 15.82 8.38 19.07
CA ASN A 427 17.13 8.43 18.46
C ASN A 427 17.23 7.49 17.24
N LEU A 428 16.62 6.29 17.31
CA LEU A 428 16.61 5.36 16.19
C LEU A 428 15.76 5.89 15.02
N VAL A 429 14.50 6.27 15.28
CA VAL A 429 13.58 6.68 14.21
C VAL A 429 13.85 8.11 13.71
N GLY A 430 14.51 8.93 14.51
CA GLY A 430 14.80 10.32 14.24
C GLY A 430 13.71 11.30 14.72
N LYS A 431 14.14 12.50 15.15
CA LYS A 431 13.22 13.55 15.62
C LYS A 431 12.18 13.94 14.57
N GLN A 432 12.57 13.98 13.29
CA GLN A 432 11.69 14.33 12.17
C GLN A 432 10.53 13.35 11.99
N ASN A 433 10.71 12.11 12.40
CA ASN A 433 9.70 11.04 12.32
C ASN A 433 8.92 10.85 13.63
N SER A 434 9.19 11.68 14.64
CA SER A 434 8.57 11.60 15.97
C SER A 434 7.62 12.76 16.20
N ALA A 435 6.50 12.48 16.87
CA ALA A 435 5.61 13.45 17.48
C ALA A 435 5.69 13.31 19.01
N PHE A 436 5.26 14.36 19.75
CA PHE A 436 5.37 14.41 21.20
C PHE A 436 4.05 14.92 21.82
N LEU A 437 2.94 14.34 21.41
CA LEU A 437 1.60 14.74 21.84
C LEU A 437 1.17 13.91 23.04
N SER A 438 0.60 14.59 24.04
CA SER A 438 -0.12 13.91 25.12
C SER A 438 -1.44 13.31 24.59
N ILE A 439 -2.07 12.43 25.38
CA ILE A 439 -3.39 11.90 24.99
C ILE A 439 -4.43 13.03 24.86
N ASN A 440 -4.36 14.06 25.70
CA ASN A 440 -5.24 15.21 25.61
C ASN A 440 -5.03 16.03 24.34
N ASP A 441 -3.77 16.24 23.94
CA ASP A 441 -3.45 16.95 22.67
C ASP A 441 -4.06 16.24 21.47
N LEU A 442 -4.14 14.90 21.50
CA LEU A 442 -4.76 14.13 20.41
C LEU A 442 -6.27 14.35 20.29
N GLU A 443 -6.96 14.72 21.38
CA GLU A 443 -8.39 15.01 21.38
C GLU A 443 -8.69 16.49 21.06
N GLU A 444 -7.66 17.34 20.98
CA GLU A 444 -7.80 18.75 20.59
C GLU A 444 -7.95 18.92 19.08
N LYS A 445 -8.62 19.99 18.66
CA LYS A 445 -8.96 20.27 17.26
C LYS A 445 -7.76 20.21 16.30
N PHE A 446 -6.59 20.69 16.72
CA PHE A 446 -5.40 20.81 15.87
C PHE A 446 -4.27 19.83 16.27
N GLY A 447 -4.47 18.99 17.29
CA GLY A 447 -3.46 18.06 17.77
C GLY A 447 -3.14 16.95 16.76
N PRO A 448 -4.14 16.24 16.24
CA PRO A 448 -3.90 15.08 15.39
C PRO A 448 -3.10 15.34 14.12
N ILE A 449 -3.07 16.59 13.63
CA ILE A 449 -2.31 16.92 12.41
C ILE A 449 -0.80 16.72 12.57
N ASP A 450 -0.30 16.87 13.79
CA ASP A 450 1.13 16.69 14.08
C ASP A 450 1.58 15.23 13.96
N LEU A 451 0.63 14.27 13.83
CA LEU A 451 0.92 12.87 13.52
C LEU A 451 1.10 12.62 12.02
N TYR A 452 0.69 13.55 11.16
CA TYR A 452 0.78 13.36 9.72
C TYR A 452 2.22 13.11 9.27
N GLY A 453 2.47 11.93 8.68
CA GLY A 453 3.79 11.52 8.20
C GLY A 453 4.78 11.13 9.30
N LYS A 454 4.33 10.93 10.56
CA LYS A 454 5.18 10.48 11.67
C LYS A 454 5.14 8.96 11.84
N LEU A 455 6.26 8.38 12.26
CA LEU A 455 6.39 6.96 12.59
C LEU A 455 5.93 6.64 14.01
N VAL A 456 6.14 7.57 14.93
CA VAL A 456 5.87 7.35 16.36
C VAL A 456 5.40 8.63 17.02
N ASN A 457 4.47 8.51 17.96
CA ASN A 457 4.16 9.51 18.97
C ASN A 457 4.72 9.04 20.32
N LEU A 458 5.53 9.87 20.94
CA LEU A 458 6.16 9.63 22.24
C LEU A 458 5.58 10.63 23.25
N GLY A 459 4.38 10.32 23.75
CA GLY A 459 3.69 11.15 24.72
C GLY A 459 4.21 10.90 26.13
N ASP A 460 4.48 11.97 26.85
CA ASP A 460 4.83 11.91 28.26
C ASP A 460 3.64 12.42 29.10
N ASP A 461 3.65 12.13 30.40
CA ASP A 461 2.67 12.64 31.37
C ASP A 461 1.18 12.44 30.98
N VAL A 462 0.73 11.19 31.01
CA VAL A 462 -0.69 10.88 30.86
C VAL A 462 -1.47 11.47 32.04
N PRO A 463 -2.54 12.26 31.81
CA PRO A 463 -3.32 12.85 32.88
C PRO A 463 -3.99 11.78 33.76
N TYR A 464 -4.19 12.09 35.03
CA TYR A 464 -4.83 11.18 35.99
C TYR A 464 -6.20 10.66 35.51
N TYR A 465 -6.90 11.42 34.67
CA TYR A 465 -8.24 11.07 34.17
C TYR A 465 -8.36 11.35 32.67
N LEU A 466 -8.70 10.32 31.91
CA LEU A 466 -8.98 10.41 30.47
C LEU A 466 -10.48 10.58 30.25
N LYS A 467 -10.88 11.79 29.90
CA LYS A 467 -12.30 12.14 29.69
C LYS A 467 -12.79 11.66 28.31
N GLU A 468 -12.00 11.85 27.27
CA GLU A 468 -12.29 11.51 25.87
C GLU A 468 -11.21 10.61 25.29
N THR A 469 -11.63 9.66 24.45
CA THR A 469 -10.74 8.68 23.81
C THR A 469 -11.20 8.34 22.38
N ALA A 470 -12.11 9.14 21.84
CA ALA A 470 -12.72 8.86 20.55
C ALA A 470 -11.71 9.00 19.41
N THR A 471 -10.95 10.09 19.41
CA THR A 471 -9.88 10.35 18.43
C THR A 471 -8.76 9.34 18.58
N LEU A 472 -8.31 9.09 19.82
CA LEU A 472 -7.29 8.07 20.10
C LEU A 472 -7.65 6.71 19.47
N LYS A 473 -8.91 6.27 19.63
CA LYS A 473 -9.36 4.97 19.06
C LYS A 473 -9.31 4.93 17.55
N LYS A 474 -9.68 6.01 16.87
CA LYS A 474 -9.59 6.11 15.39
C LYS A 474 -8.14 6.11 14.92
N LEU A 475 -7.28 6.91 15.56
CA LEU A 475 -5.87 7.00 15.22
C LEU A 475 -5.15 5.67 15.37
N VAL A 476 -5.46 4.91 16.43
CA VAL A 476 -4.87 3.59 16.69
C VAL A 476 -5.26 2.53 15.64
N THR A 477 -6.46 2.63 15.06
CA THR A 477 -6.91 1.69 14.04
C THR A 477 -6.46 2.06 12.62
N GLY A 478 -5.89 3.24 12.45
CA GLY A 478 -5.52 3.73 11.11
C GLY A 478 -6.73 4.02 10.23
N GLU A 479 -7.88 4.35 10.82
CA GLU A 479 -9.04 4.81 10.07
C GLU A 479 -8.76 6.20 9.47
N GLU A 480 -9.37 6.48 8.32
CA GLU A 480 -9.31 7.82 7.72
C GLU A 480 -9.75 8.88 8.73
N PHE A 481 -8.91 9.85 8.94
CA PHE A 481 -9.11 10.93 9.89
C PHE A 481 -8.95 12.29 9.22
N LEU A 482 -9.97 13.15 9.39
CA LEU A 482 -9.92 14.54 8.94
C LEU A 482 -9.29 15.39 10.05
N ALA A 483 -8.09 15.91 9.81
CA ALA A 483 -7.40 16.80 10.74
C ALA A 483 -7.44 18.25 10.25
N ASP A 484 -7.83 19.15 11.16
CA ASP A 484 -7.81 20.58 10.93
C ASP A 484 -6.37 21.13 10.99
N GLN A 485 -6.06 22.07 10.07
CA GLN A 485 -4.81 22.81 10.06
C GLN A 485 -5.04 24.29 10.32
N LYS A 486 -4.16 24.95 11.08
CA LYS A 486 -4.23 26.39 11.25
C LYS A 486 -3.95 27.09 9.91
N TYR A 487 -4.89 27.90 9.47
CA TYR A 487 -4.79 28.73 8.23
C TYR A 487 -4.62 27.93 6.93
N LYS A 488 -4.91 26.62 6.92
CA LYS A 488 -4.88 25.76 5.73
C LYS A 488 -6.16 24.91 5.66
N GLN A 489 -6.40 24.30 4.51
CA GLN A 489 -7.49 23.34 4.36
C GLN A 489 -7.23 22.09 5.22
N PRO A 490 -8.28 21.50 5.80
CA PRO A 490 -8.15 20.23 6.51
C PRO A 490 -7.57 19.14 5.60
N ILE A 491 -6.81 18.22 6.19
CA ILE A 491 -6.22 17.06 5.48
C ILE A 491 -6.86 15.79 6.00
N THR A 492 -7.31 14.94 5.08
CA THR A 492 -7.69 13.55 5.38
C THR A 492 -6.45 12.66 5.25
N PHE A 493 -6.13 11.90 6.29
CA PHE A 493 -5.04 10.94 6.29
C PHE A 493 -5.33 9.72 7.15
N GLU A 494 -4.66 8.63 6.89
CA GLU A 494 -4.61 7.45 7.76
C GLU A 494 -3.37 7.56 8.66
N ASN A 495 -3.60 7.49 9.99
CA ASN A 495 -2.48 7.51 10.94
C ASN A 495 -1.76 6.16 10.93
N PHE A 496 -0.46 6.19 10.72
CA PHE A 496 0.41 5.02 10.89
C PHE A 496 1.39 5.15 12.06
N ALA A 497 1.41 6.31 12.73
CA ALA A 497 2.28 6.48 13.89
C ALA A 497 1.90 5.51 15.01
N THR A 498 2.89 4.78 15.52
CA THR A 498 2.74 4.00 16.76
C THR A 498 2.62 4.95 17.93
N LEU A 499 1.54 4.80 18.72
CA LEU A 499 1.27 5.70 19.86
C LEU A 499 1.79 5.06 21.14
N ILE A 500 2.78 5.71 21.75
CA ILE A 500 3.40 5.28 23.03
C ILE A 500 3.28 6.42 24.02
N PHE A 501 2.82 6.10 25.21
CA PHE A 501 2.68 7.04 26.30
C PHE A 501 3.36 6.51 27.56
N THR A 502 3.82 7.42 28.44
CA THR A 502 4.38 7.06 29.74
C THR A 502 3.57 7.64 30.87
N THR A 503 3.48 6.89 31.95
CA THR A 503 2.82 7.33 33.19
C THR A 503 3.48 6.71 34.40
N ASN A 504 3.31 7.32 35.57
CA ASN A 504 3.71 6.70 36.83
C ASN A 504 2.59 5.82 37.42
N GLU A 505 1.35 6.20 37.17
CA GLU A 505 0.16 5.49 37.60
C GLU A 505 -0.84 5.37 36.44
N LEU A 506 -1.61 4.30 36.43
CA LEU A 506 -2.61 4.08 35.39
C LEU A 506 -3.74 5.10 35.53
N PRO A 507 -4.14 5.80 34.45
CA PRO A 507 -5.17 6.82 34.51
C PRO A 507 -6.54 6.23 34.76
N ALA A 508 -7.42 6.95 35.43
CA ALA A 508 -8.84 6.66 35.41
C ALA A 508 -9.40 7.00 34.02
N VAL A 509 -10.33 6.17 33.51
CA VAL A 509 -10.89 6.36 32.15
C VAL A 509 -12.42 6.44 32.20
N SER A 510 -12.99 7.39 31.44
CA SER A 510 -14.45 7.46 31.26
C SER A 510 -14.96 6.39 30.28
N ASP A 511 -14.17 6.03 29.29
CA ASP A 511 -14.53 5.05 28.28
C ASP A 511 -14.29 3.61 28.76
N LYS A 512 -15.36 2.99 29.23
CA LYS A 512 -15.36 1.60 29.69
C LYS A 512 -15.69 0.59 28.60
N SER A 513 -15.60 0.99 27.33
CA SER A 513 -15.92 0.11 26.20
C SER A 513 -14.86 -0.94 25.96
N THR A 514 -15.27 -2.12 25.50
CA THR A 514 -14.33 -3.16 25.01
C THR A 514 -13.45 -2.62 23.89
N GLY A 515 -13.95 -1.63 23.12
CA GLY A 515 -13.22 -0.94 22.06
C GLY A 515 -11.97 -0.22 22.54
N PHE A 516 -12.01 0.40 23.73
CA PHE A 516 -10.85 1.03 24.35
C PHE A 516 -9.85 -0.02 24.85
N TYR A 517 -10.31 -0.95 25.69
CA TYR A 517 -9.43 -1.93 26.33
C TYR A 517 -8.73 -2.87 25.32
N ARG A 518 -9.39 -3.27 24.24
CA ARG A 518 -8.75 -4.10 23.21
C ARG A 518 -7.61 -3.38 22.49
N ARG A 519 -7.57 -2.03 22.49
CA ARG A 519 -6.52 -1.24 21.87
C ARG A 519 -5.40 -0.84 22.82
N LEU A 520 -5.68 -0.83 24.10
CA LEU A 520 -4.68 -0.55 25.13
C LEU A 520 -3.78 -1.77 25.35
N MET A 521 -2.47 -1.52 25.47
CA MET A 521 -1.50 -2.47 25.96
C MET A 521 -0.66 -1.80 27.06
N ILE A 522 -0.80 -2.31 28.28
CA ILE A 522 -0.08 -1.79 29.45
C ILE A 522 1.27 -2.50 29.53
N ILE A 523 2.34 -1.71 29.61
CA ILE A 523 3.72 -2.19 29.74
C ILE A 523 4.22 -1.75 31.10
N GLU A 524 4.30 -2.66 32.06
CA GLU A 524 4.82 -2.35 33.37
C GLU A 524 6.35 -2.46 33.42
N LEU A 525 6.98 -1.35 33.71
CA LEU A 525 8.43 -1.24 33.91
C LEU A 525 8.69 -1.03 35.40
N ASN A 526 8.79 -2.13 36.13
CA ASN A 526 8.86 -2.12 37.61
C ASN A 526 10.29 -2.20 38.13
N ASN A 527 11.28 -2.51 37.26
CA ASN A 527 12.67 -2.63 37.66
C ASN A 527 13.29 -1.26 37.91
N LYS A 528 13.57 -0.96 39.19
CA LYS A 528 14.17 0.32 39.57
C LYS A 528 15.69 0.34 39.29
N ILE A 529 16.11 1.31 38.49
CA ILE A 529 17.52 1.50 38.13
C ILE A 529 18.24 2.16 39.29
N LYS A 530 19.05 1.39 40.03
CA LYS A 530 19.76 1.86 41.23
C LYS A 530 20.90 2.85 40.90
N LYS A 531 21.55 2.68 39.75
CA LYS A 531 22.65 3.54 39.28
C LYS A 531 22.38 3.99 37.87
N PRO A 532 21.71 5.15 37.67
CA PRO A 532 21.48 5.69 36.34
C PRO A 532 22.82 6.05 35.67
N ASP A 533 22.98 5.64 34.43
CA ASP A 533 24.12 6.01 33.61
C ASP A 533 23.77 7.27 32.81
N MET A 534 24.29 8.41 33.24
CA MET A 534 24.01 9.72 32.60
C MET A 534 24.60 9.82 31.19
N PHE A 535 25.67 9.08 30.89
CA PHE A 535 26.36 9.10 29.60
C PHE A 535 26.01 7.90 28.69
N PHE A 536 24.98 7.14 29.02
CA PHE A 536 24.58 5.97 28.25
C PHE A 536 24.40 6.31 26.78
N PHE A 537 23.59 7.32 26.48
CA PHE A 537 23.30 7.72 25.09
C PHE A 537 24.49 8.33 24.36
N ASP A 538 25.42 8.95 25.07
CA ASP A 538 26.62 9.58 24.50
C ASP A 538 27.66 8.54 24.05
N ARG A 539 27.57 7.33 24.59
CA ARG A 539 28.44 6.19 24.23
C ARG A 539 27.87 5.28 23.17
N LEU A 540 26.56 5.39 22.86
CA LEU A 540 25.97 4.59 21.79
C LEU A 540 26.51 5.03 20.44
N THR A 541 26.90 4.06 19.64
CA THR A 541 27.44 4.21 18.29
C THR A 541 26.41 3.86 17.23
N ASP A 542 26.71 4.14 15.96
CA ASP A 542 25.88 3.69 14.82
C ASP A 542 25.68 2.18 14.86
N ALA A 543 26.70 1.37 15.20
CA ALA A 543 26.60 -0.09 15.28
C ALA A 543 25.59 -0.56 16.34
N ASP A 544 25.46 0.17 17.46
CA ASP A 544 24.46 -0.14 18.48
C ASP A 544 23.02 0.08 17.97
N TYR A 545 22.82 1.16 17.21
CA TYR A 545 21.53 1.43 16.58
C TYR A 545 21.24 0.46 15.42
N GLU A 546 22.23 0.01 14.65
CA GLU A 546 22.10 -1.01 13.63
C GLU A 546 21.68 -2.37 14.24
N TYR A 547 22.28 -2.74 15.38
CA TYR A 547 21.86 -3.90 16.15
C TYR A 547 20.40 -3.79 16.65
N LEU A 548 20.05 -2.63 17.23
CA LEU A 548 18.68 -2.35 17.69
C LEU A 548 17.68 -2.45 16.54
N LEU A 549 18.00 -1.83 15.39
CA LEU A 549 17.18 -1.88 14.19
C LEU A 549 16.94 -3.34 13.74
N CYS A 550 18.00 -4.13 13.63
CA CYS A 550 17.95 -5.52 13.20
C CYS A 550 17.09 -6.36 14.17
N LYS A 551 17.33 -6.24 15.49
CA LYS A 551 16.54 -6.93 16.52
C LYS A 551 15.06 -6.54 16.48
N ALA A 552 14.76 -5.27 16.40
CA ALA A 552 13.40 -4.77 16.37
C ALA A 552 12.63 -5.22 15.11
N LEU A 553 13.29 -5.20 13.95
CA LEU A 553 12.68 -5.67 12.70
C LEU A 553 12.44 -7.19 12.72
N ASN A 554 13.38 -7.97 13.23
CA ASN A 554 13.20 -9.41 13.40
C ASN A 554 12.03 -9.72 14.36
N ALA A 555 11.95 -9.02 15.49
CA ALA A 555 10.89 -9.20 16.48
C ALA A 555 9.51 -8.86 15.88
N VAL A 556 9.36 -7.68 15.26
CA VAL A 556 8.07 -7.28 14.67
C VAL A 556 7.68 -8.16 13.48
N THR A 557 8.63 -8.61 12.68
CA THR A 557 8.35 -9.54 11.57
C THR A 557 7.85 -10.89 12.08
N ALA A 558 8.40 -11.38 13.18
CA ALA A 558 7.90 -12.59 13.87
C ALA A 558 6.47 -12.35 14.40
N ALA A 559 6.20 -11.21 15.05
CA ALA A 559 4.87 -10.86 15.54
C ALA A 559 3.84 -10.75 14.40
N ILE A 560 4.24 -10.19 13.24
CA ILE A 560 3.38 -10.12 12.04
C ILE A 560 3.03 -11.53 11.55
N LYS A 561 4.00 -12.43 11.46
CA LYS A 561 3.77 -13.84 11.08
C LYS A 561 2.84 -14.56 12.06
N ASN A 562 2.98 -14.26 13.34
CA ASN A 562 2.14 -14.85 14.41
C ASN A 562 0.74 -14.18 14.50
N GLY A 563 0.52 -13.06 13.82
CA GLY A 563 -0.73 -12.27 13.85
C GLY A 563 -1.00 -11.55 15.16
N LYS A 564 -0.05 -11.54 16.11
CA LYS A 564 -0.18 -10.87 17.42
C LYS A 564 1.18 -10.51 17.99
N LEU A 565 1.20 -9.50 18.87
CA LEU A 565 2.36 -9.17 19.69
C LEU A 565 2.54 -10.22 20.80
N THR A 566 3.76 -10.31 21.32
CA THR A 566 4.11 -11.19 22.41
C THR A 566 3.31 -10.83 23.67
N ASP A 567 2.73 -11.85 24.29
CA ASP A 567 2.06 -11.74 25.58
C ASP A 567 3.06 -12.12 26.69
N TYR A 568 3.23 -11.27 27.69
CA TYR A 568 4.13 -11.53 28.78
C TYR A 568 3.35 -11.93 30.04
N GLU A 569 4.02 -12.60 30.96
CA GLU A 569 3.38 -13.15 32.15
C GLU A 569 2.60 -12.10 32.95
N GLY A 570 1.34 -12.39 33.22
CA GLY A 570 0.43 -11.52 33.96
C GLY A 570 -0.12 -10.31 33.18
N LEU A 571 0.17 -10.12 31.87
CA LEU A 571 -0.42 -9.00 31.12
C LEU A 571 -1.95 -9.06 31.10
N GLN A 572 -2.52 -10.23 30.85
CA GLN A 572 -3.98 -10.41 30.82
C GLN A 572 -4.60 -10.13 32.18
N GLU A 573 -4.01 -10.64 33.25
CA GLU A 573 -4.45 -10.39 34.62
C GLU A 573 -4.39 -8.89 34.98
N LYS A 574 -3.31 -8.21 34.54
CA LYS A 574 -3.15 -6.76 34.77
C LYS A 574 -4.19 -5.95 34.00
N MET A 575 -4.46 -6.32 32.75
CA MET A 575 -5.51 -5.70 31.96
C MET A 575 -6.89 -5.90 32.57
N GLU A 576 -7.19 -7.09 33.04
CA GLU A 576 -8.44 -7.36 33.75
C GLU A 576 -8.53 -6.64 35.07
N LYS A 577 -7.46 -6.62 35.88
CA LYS A 577 -7.39 -5.85 37.11
C LYS A 577 -7.62 -4.37 36.87
N TYR A 578 -6.92 -3.78 35.88
CA TYR A 578 -7.12 -2.37 35.54
C TYR A 578 -8.57 -2.09 35.12
N ARG A 579 -9.15 -2.97 34.28
CA ARG A 579 -10.54 -2.87 33.86
C ARG A 579 -11.53 -2.93 35.04
N ARG A 580 -11.27 -3.81 36.02
CA ARG A 580 -12.02 -3.91 37.28
C ARG A 580 -11.97 -2.58 38.05
N GLU A 581 -10.77 -2.09 38.31
CA GLU A 581 -10.55 -0.86 39.07
C GLU A 581 -11.25 0.35 38.46
N GLN A 582 -11.47 0.36 37.15
CA GLN A 582 -12.19 1.40 36.44
C GLN A 582 -13.72 1.30 36.59
N SER A 583 -14.27 0.19 37.06
CA SER A 583 -15.72 -0.03 37.11
C SER A 583 -16.17 -0.73 38.38
N ALA A 584 -16.85 0.01 39.27
CA ALA A 584 -17.51 -0.57 40.43
C ALA A 584 -18.47 -1.71 40.05
N THR A 585 -19.14 -1.64 38.88
CA THR A 585 -20.01 -2.72 38.36
C THR A 585 -19.23 -3.99 38.07
N LEU A 586 -18.08 -3.88 37.42
CA LEU A 586 -17.23 -5.06 37.12
C LEU A 586 -16.63 -5.66 38.38
N SER A 587 -16.14 -4.83 39.30
CA SER A 587 -15.69 -5.27 40.62
C SER A 587 -16.77 -6.07 41.33
N PHE A 588 -17.99 -5.52 41.37
CA PHE A 588 -19.15 -6.19 41.97
C PHE A 588 -19.45 -7.55 41.30
N LEU A 589 -19.48 -7.61 39.99
CA LEU A 589 -19.76 -8.85 39.26
C LEU A 589 -18.73 -9.96 39.59
N MET A 590 -17.45 -9.59 39.64
CA MET A 590 -16.36 -10.53 39.89
C MET A 590 -16.34 -10.97 41.36
N ASP A 591 -16.41 -10.03 42.32
CA ASP A 591 -16.34 -10.33 43.76
C ASP A 591 -17.54 -11.13 44.24
N MET A 592 -18.71 -10.89 43.63
CA MET A 592 -19.94 -11.67 43.91
C MET A 592 -20.03 -12.93 43.04
N ASN A 593 -19.01 -13.19 42.19
CA ASN A 593 -18.98 -14.31 41.26
C ASN A 593 -20.22 -14.41 40.36
N TYR A 594 -20.71 -13.23 39.91
CA TYR A 594 -21.86 -13.15 39.03
C TYR A 594 -21.47 -13.34 37.59
N ASN A 595 -22.16 -14.27 36.92
CA ASN A 595 -22.06 -14.54 35.48
C ASN A 595 -23.44 -14.46 34.84
N ARG A 596 -23.53 -14.72 33.55
CA ARG A 596 -24.79 -14.68 32.77
C ARG A 596 -25.85 -15.58 33.40
N ASP A 597 -25.50 -16.82 33.73
CA ASP A 597 -26.46 -17.81 34.23
C ASP A 597 -26.95 -17.44 35.63
N SER A 598 -26.08 -16.95 36.50
CA SER A 598 -26.42 -16.53 37.85
C SER A 598 -27.31 -15.27 37.92
N LEU A 599 -27.22 -14.40 36.88
CA LEU A 599 -28.04 -13.21 36.77
C LEU A 599 -29.32 -13.40 35.93
N MET A 600 -29.39 -14.50 35.17
CA MET A 600 -30.55 -14.76 34.33
C MET A 600 -31.83 -14.76 35.13
N LYS A 601 -32.83 -13.98 34.66
CA LYS A 601 -34.14 -13.82 35.27
C LYS A 601 -34.17 -13.08 36.60
N LYS A 602 -33.04 -12.62 37.16
CA LYS A 602 -33.03 -11.81 38.36
C LYS A 602 -33.61 -10.42 38.11
N PRO A 603 -34.41 -9.87 39.06
CA PRO A 603 -34.91 -8.49 38.96
C PRO A 603 -33.74 -7.51 38.99
N CYS A 604 -33.66 -6.61 38.01
CA CYS A 604 -32.59 -5.62 37.92
C CYS A 604 -32.47 -4.74 39.16
N MET A 605 -33.61 -4.48 39.85
CA MET A 605 -33.63 -3.65 41.07
C MET A 605 -33.00 -4.37 42.28
N VAL A 606 -33.20 -5.69 42.36
CA VAL A 606 -32.60 -6.49 43.43
C VAL A 606 -31.08 -6.51 43.31
N VAL A 607 -30.60 -6.79 42.09
CA VAL A 607 -29.17 -6.81 41.78
C VAL A 607 -28.55 -5.41 41.99
N TYR A 608 -29.26 -4.33 41.65
CA TYR A 608 -28.78 -2.97 41.87
C TYR A 608 -28.68 -2.62 43.37
N LYS A 609 -29.63 -3.04 44.20
CA LYS A 609 -29.54 -2.86 45.66
C LYS A 609 -28.34 -3.62 46.25
N GLN A 610 -28.06 -4.81 45.79
CA GLN A 610 -26.88 -5.56 46.20
C GLN A 610 -25.58 -4.83 45.79
N PHE A 611 -25.57 -4.25 44.60
CA PHE A 611 -24.48 -3.40 44.14
C PHE A 611 -24.31 -2.14 44.98
N GLU A 612 -25.38 -1.48 45.35
CA GLU A 612 -25.32 -0.30 46.23
C GLU A 612 -24.74 -0.66 47.61
N GLN A 613 -25.13 -1.81 48.16
CA GLN A 613 -24.57 -2.31 49.42
C GLN A 613 -23.09 -2.65 49.27
N TYR A 614 -22.72 -3.39 48.25
CA TYR A 614 -21.33 -3.71 47.94
C TYR A 614 -20.46 -2.46 47.82
N CYS A 615 -20.92 -1.45 47.08
CA CYS A 615 -20.18 -0.19 46.96
C CYS A 615 -19.97 0.52 48.31
N ARG A 616 -20.97 0.48 49.20
CA ARG A 616 -20.82 1.03 50.56
C ARG A 616 -19.79 0.26 51.38
N ASP A 617 -19.81 -1.08 51.30
CA ASP A 617 -18.93 -1.95 52.06
C ASP A 617 -17.47 -1.84 51.62
N VAL A 618 -17.24 -1.65 50.32
CA VAL A 618 -15.90 -1.55 49.72
C VAL A 618 -15.43 -0.10 49.56
N GLY A 619 -16.27 0.90 49.83
CA GLY A 619 -15.93 2.32 49.71
C GLY A 619 -15.89 2.83 48.25
N LEU A 620 -16.60 2.19 47.34
CA LEU A 620 -16.70 2.60 45.94
C LEU A 620 -17.88 3.56 45.71
N LYS A 621 -17.74 4.43 44.70
CA LYS A 621 -18.83 5.34 44.30
C LYS A 621 -19.92 4.59 43.55
N VAL A 622 -21.15 4.67 44.01
CA VAL A 622 -22.33 4.10 43.36
C VAL A 622 -22.61 4.83 42.05
N CYS A 623 -22.69 4.12 40.94
CA CYS A 623 -23.12 4.67 39.67
C CYS A 623 -24.65 4.65 39.52
N LYS A 624 -25.19 5.47 38.61
CA LYS A 624 -26.63 5.49 38.33
C LYS A 624 -27.10 4.10 37.84
N LYS A 625 -28.31 3.70 38.28
CA LYS A 625 -28.92 2.41 37.93
C LYS A 625 -28.96 2.14 36.43
N THR A 626 -29.24 3.17 35.63
CA THR A 626 -29.22 3.03 34.14
C THR A 626 -27.86 2.64 33.60
N ASN A 627 -26.79 3.20 34.15
CA ASN A 627 -25.40 2.88 33.74
C ASN A 627 -25.00 1.49 34.24
N PHE A 628 -25.37 1.11 35.45
CA PHE A 628 -25.15 -0.20 36.02
C PHE A 628 -25.80 -1.30 35.17
N ASP A 629 -27.09 -1.17 34.87
CA ASP A 629 -27.84 -2.11 34.04
C ASP A 629 -27.24 -2.22 32.62
N ALA A 630 -26.89 -1.08 32.00
CA ALA A 630 -26.30 -1.04 30.69
C ALA A 630 -24.92 -1.73 30.65
N GLU A 631 -24.12 -1.57 31.70
CA GLU A 631 -22.81 -2.19 31.81
C GLU A 631 -22.91 -3.70 31.98
N ILE A 632 -23.81 -4.20 32.83
CA ILE A 632 -24.11 -5.64 32.98
C ILE A 632 -24.57 -6.24 31.65
N CYS A 633 -25.53 -5.58 30.98
CA CYS A 633 -26.04 -6.07 29.72
C CYS A 633 -24.93 -6.18 28.64
N ARG A 634 -24.03 -5.21 28.62
CA ARG A 634 -22.88 -5.20 27.70
C ARG A 634 -21.86 -6.31 28.03
N GLU A 635 -21.48 -6.42 29.30
CA GLU A 635 -20.42 -7.35 29.75
C GLU A 635 -20.83 -8.82 29.66
N LEU A 636 -22.05 -9.12 30.09
CA LEU A 636 -22.57 -10.49 30.11
C LEU A 636 -23.38 -10.83 28.83
N LYS A 637 -23.42 -9.92 27.85
CA LYS A 637 -24.20 -10.08 26.58
C LYS A 637 -25.67 -10.42 26.87
N MET A 638 -26.27 -9.73 27.82
CA MET A 638 -27.65 -9.87 28.25
C MET A 638 -28.51 -8.71 27.77
N GLN A 639 -29.84 -8.89 27.87
CA GLN A 639 -30.83 -7.84 27.61
C GLN A 639 -31.71 -7.62 28.86
N LYS A 640 -32.29 -6.45 28.93
CA LYS A 640 -33.35 -6.19 29.92
C LYS A 640 -34.70 -6.42 29.26
N LYS A 641 -35.56 -7.20 29.92
CA LYS A 641 -36.93 -7.39 29.48
C LYS A 641 -37.89 -7.12 30.65
N ASN A 642 -39.02 -6.53 30.34
CA ASN A 642 -40.11 -6.34 31.31
C ASN A 642 -41.00 -7.58 31.24
N THR A 643 -41.05 -8.38 32.31
CA THR A 643 -41.78 -9.67 32.33
C THR A 643 -42.69 -9.78 33.53
N THR A 644 -43.91 -10.30 33.31
CA THR A 644 -44.92 -10.55 34.34
C THR A 644 -44.99 -12.01 34.79
N ASN A 645 -44.45 -12.94 33.98
CA ASN A 645 -44.55 -14.39 34.24
C ASN A 645 -43.23 -14.97 34.72
N MET A 646 -43.08 -15.22 36.02
CA MET A 646 -41.97 -16.00 36.56
C MET A 646 -42.38 -16.79 37.79
N PRO A 647 -41.78 -17.96 38.07
CA PRO A 647 -42.30 -18.96 38.99
C PRO A 647 -42.22 -18.64 40.46
N GLU A 648 -41.73 -17.53 40.93
CA GLU A 648 -41.62 -17.22 42.35
C GLU A 648 -42.05 -15.78 42.68
N GLY A 649 -43.28 -15.64 43.11
CA GLY A 649 -43.68 -14.84 44.24
C GLY A 649 -43.90 -13.35 44.08
N ASP A 650 -43.64 -12.67 42.95
CA ASP A 650 -43.94 -11.26 42.77
C ASP A 650 -44.83 -11.01 41.57
N ALA A 651 -46.08 -10.61 41.87
CA ALA A 651 -47.13 -10.30 40.89
C ALA A 651 -46.89 -8.98 40.14
N ASN A 652 -45.80 -8.28 40.37
CA ASN A 652 -45.53 -6.98 39.78
C ASN A 652 -44.60 -7.08 38.58
N GLN A 653 -44.95 -6.38 37.53
CA GLN A 653 -44.15 -6.21 36.35
C GLN A 653 -42.76 -5.62 36.69
N THR A 654 -41.70 -6.40 36.50
CA THR A 654 -40.35 -5.96 36.85
C THR A 654 -39.37 -6.18 35.71
N TRP A 655 -38.41 -5.26 35.58
CA TRP A 655 -37.31 -5.41 34.65
C TRP A 655 -36.31 -6.48 35.14
N ARG A 656 -36.02 -7.45 34.31
CA ARG A 656 -35.09 -8.55 34.61
C ARG A 656 -33.96 -8.64 33.58
N PHE A 657 -32.83 -9.17 33.98
CA PHE A 657 -31.75 -9.54 33.07
C PHE A 657 -32.13 -10.84 32.35
N CYS A 658 -31.99 -10.88 31.02
CA CYS A 658 -32.35 -12.00 30.14
C CYS A 658 -31.26 -12.30 29.11
#